data_90f5bfee0fff1750a791f3de0be9a094
#
_entry.id   90f5bfee0fff1750a791f3de0be9a094
#
_cell.length_a   1.000
_cell.length_b   1.000
_cell.length_c   1.000
_cell.angle_alpha   90.00
_cell.angle_beta   90.00
_cell.angle_gamma   90.00
#
_symmetry.space_group_name_H-M   'P 1'
#
loop_
_entity.id
_entity.type
_entity.pdbx_description
1 polymer ?
#
loop_
_entity_poly.entity_id
_entity_poly.type
_entity_poly.pdbx_seq_one_letter_code
_entity_poly.pdbx_strand_id
1 'polypeptide(L)'
;AWAYYVGGSYAVNEDNRFELYAIGAPQRHGQNLYKQNIATYSQELASDIGWTPPVTAEDGTVTANGVGYDPSAFAEGEKFETEKGRFFNQNWAPVSSEYKGQQYWYMYGARTTDRYSPDFLNERENFFHKPLVNLNHFLTINDKTRLSSVLYWSGGSGGGTGTYGSVSRAPAVEGNAWWGSSPWTWDWDSEISENSSNVDTEFHETENRSTGILRNSINRQNTYGLISKLNYDINDEIEVQVGLDWRTAGIEHAREVRDLLGGDYYVDFADDNASDGKVVKLGDIIAYHNETTVDWIGGFLQGKYEGEKLNLYGMGGLSSIKYTYEDHFAANFDEEGKEVDNFVSAPSINTYQIKGGASYNLDDRLSAFVNSGYVQKPPILDNVIDYDGNVSSNPDNEKFISNEIGGEYRSELVAIKGSYYNTQWKDRNLTKSVSTGQGSSGDTDIIYLTGVDQSHSGFEIESKVALHEMVELDLAVSIGNWFFDGDAKGDYTELEYNDDNQVIGQTSTEYQYALNNLMVGDMPQTSYVGGLTFKPIKGLRVQGLYRYYADHYSDWSPDAREIEEGVADRAQVWQAPDYGKLDLHFSYALPQIGGMDMTIHGHLFNALDDVYVQDAVDNSKYNGFGDKLHLAHNAEVFLGTPRSFNLGLSVNF
;
A
#
# COMPACT_ATOMS: atom_id res chain seq x y z
N ALA A 1 -4.06 15.10 12.88
CA ALA A 1 -3.61 13.87 13.55
C ALA A 1 -3.03 14.23 14.92
N TRP A 2 -3.20 13.35 15.88
CA TRP A 2 -2.59 13.43 17.21
C TRP A 2 -2.24 12.01 17.67
N ALA A 3 -1.31 11.91 18.60
CA ALA A 3 -0.91 10.62 19.15
C ALA A 3 -0.87 10.70 20.68
N TYR A 4 -1.07 9.57 21.31
CA TYR A 4 -0.93 9.44 22.75
C TYR A 4 -0.08 8.23 23.09
N TYR A 5 0.60 8.34 24.22
CA TYR A 5 1.35 7.26 24.86
C TYR A 5 1.19 7.34 26.36
N VAL A 6 0.91 6.20 26.96
CA VAL A 6 0.89 6.04 28.42
C VAL A 6 1.67 4.78 28.75
N GLY A 7 2.63 4.87 29.67
CA GLY A 7 3.43 3.71 30.07
C GLY A 7 3.82 3.77 31.54
N GLY A 8 4.01 2.59 32.12
CA GLY A 8 4.49 2.42 33.47
C GLY A 8 5.21 1.08 33.64
N SER A 9 6.15 1.03 34.57
CA SER A 9 6.87 -0.19 34.91
C SER A 9 6.74 -0.47 36.42
N TYR A 10 6.70 -1.76 36.74
CA TYR A 10 6.68 -2.26 38.11
C TYR A 10 7.69 -3.39 38.29
N ALA A 11 8.72 -3.14 39.09
CA ALA A 11 9.67 -4.16 39.49
C ALA A 11 9.14 -4.86 40.77
N VAL A 12 8.84 -6.14 40.66
CA VAL A 12 8.47 -6.99 41.83
C VAL A 12 9.69 -7.19 42.71
N ASN A 13 10.85 -7.43 42.05
CA ASN A 13 12.19 -7.53 42.64
C ASN A 13 13.23 -7.27 41.53
N GLU A 14 14.51 -7.47 41.80
CA GLU A 14 15.61 -7.24 40.85
C GLU A 14 15.51 -8.15 39.62
N ASP A 15 14.92 -9.34 39.75
CA ASP A 15 14.81 -10.35 38.71
C ASP A 15 13.47 -10.38 37.97
N ASN A 16 12.46 -9.64 38.46
CA ASN A 16 11.09 -9.74 37.96
C ASN A 16 10.46 -8.36 37.77
N ARG A 17 10.18 -8.00 36.50
CA ARG A 17 9.64 -6.70 36.12
C ARG A 17 8.49 -6.84 35.12
N PHE A 18 7.46 -6.05 35.34
CA PHE A 18 6.36 -5.84 34.40
C PHE A 18 6.41 -4.43 33.83
N GLU A 19 6.06 -4.30 32.55
CA GLU A 19 5.87 -3.01 31.89
C GLU A 19 4.52 -3.02 31.15
N LEU A 20 3.70 -2.02 31.42
CA LEU A 20 2.44 -1.81 30.71
C LEU A 20 2.52 -0.50 29.93
N TYR A 21 2.18 -0.53 28.66
CA TYR A 21 2.00 0.69 27.87
C TYR A 21 0.91 0.58 26.83
N ALA A 22 0.31 1.75 26.55
CA ALA A 22 -0.69 1.93 25.54
C ALA A 22 -0.28 3.07 24.60
N ILE A 23 -0.45 2.87 23.31
CA ILE A 23 -0.17 3.87 22.29
C ILE A 23 -1.31 3.89 21.27
N GLY A 24 -1.60 5.06 20.71
CA GLY A 24 -2.53 5.21 19.59
C GLY A 24 -2.33 6.54 18.89
N ALA A 25 -2.66 6.57 17.60
CA ALA A 25 -2.51 7.75 16.74
C ALA A 25 -3.70 7.83 15.76
N PRO A 26 -4.86 8.35 16.22
CA PRO A 26 -5.99 8.52 15.32
C PRO A 26 -5.70 9.60 14.28
N GLN A 27 -6.06 9.31 13.03
CA GLN A 27 -5.85 10.24 11.93
C GLN A 27 -6.97 10.16 10.88
N ARG A 28 -7.12 11.24 10.12
CA ARG A 28 -7.92 11.36 8.91
C ARG A 28 -7.18 12.28 7.94
N HIS A 29 -7.08 11.89 6.68
CA HIS A 29 -6.43 12.67 5.63
C HIS A 29 -7.04 12.36 4.27
N GLY A 30 -6.98 13.32 3.36
CA GLY A 30 -7.32 13.13 1.95
C GLY A 30 -6.22 12.32 1.25
N GLN A 31 -6.62 11.64 0.18
CA GLN A 31 -5.74 10.84 -0.68
C GLN A 31 -5.86 11.30 -2.13
N ASN A 32 -4.83 11.00 -2.92
CA ASN A 32 -4.86 11.01 -4.37
C ASN A 32 -4.58 9.56 -4.82
N LEU A 33 -5.60 8.87 -5.35
CA LEU A 33 -5.50 7.46 -5.73
C LEU A 33 -5.53 7.23 -7.25
N TYR A 34 -5.79 8.29 -8.05
CA TYR A 34 -5.80 8.19 -9.50
C TYR A 34 -4.50 8.74 -10.08
N LYS A 35 -3.68 7.84 -10.62
CA LYS A 35 -2.55 8.21 -11.47
C LYS A 35 -3.10 8.92 -12.71
N GLN A 36 -2.32 9.81 -13.28
CA GLN A 36 -2.69 10.57 -14.47
C GLN A 36 -1.60 10.44 -15.52
N ASN A 37 -1.95 10.66 -16.78
CA ASN A 37 -0.93 10.90 -17.81
C ASN A 37 -0.04 12.09 -17.39
N ILE A 38 1.25 11.99 -17.65
CA ILE A 38 2.22 13.00 -17.21
C ILE A 38 1.92 14.39 -17.77
N ALA A 39 1.34 14.47 -18.99
CA ALA A 39 0.93 15.73 -19.62
C ALA A 39 -0.22 16.44 -18.88
N THR A 40 -1.00 15.72 -18.07
CA THR A 40 -1.99 16.32 -17.16
C THR A 40 -1.32 17.17 -16.07
N TYR A 41 -0.14 16.75 -15.61
CA TYR A 41 0.59 17.48 -14.58
C TYR A 41 1.52 18.55 -15.18
N SER A 42 2.22 18.25 -16.27
CA SER A 42 3.16 19.14 -16.95
C SER A 42 3.42 18.67 -18.37
N GLN A 43 3.03 19.48 -19.35
CA GLN A 43 3.33 19.22 -20.76
C GLN A 43 4.80 19.43 -21.10
N GLU A 44 5.50 20.35 -20.40
CA GLU A 44 6.94 20.54 -20.53
C GLU A 44 7.69 19.26 -20.15
N LEU A 45 7.44 18.73 -18.95
CA LEU A 45 8.05 17.47 -18.51
C LEU A 45 7.67 16.30 -19.41
N ALA A 46 6.42 16.24 -19.84
CA ALA A 46 5.97 15.19 -20.76
C ALA A 46 6.72 15.23 -22.09
N SER A 47 6.91 16.42 -22.67
CA SER A 47 7.64 16.62 -23.93
C SER A 47 9.11 16.25 -23.80
N ASP A 48 9.74 16.54 -22.66
CA ASP A 48 11.15 16.22 -22.38
C ASP A 48 11.40 14.71 -22.36
N ILE A 49 10.37 13.91 -22.06
CA ILE A 49 10.45 12.44 -22.00
C ILE A 49 9.81 11.75 -23.21
N GLY A 50 9.56 12.49 -24.28
CA GLY A 50 9.12 11.96 -25.56
C GLY A 50 7.60 11.92 -25.79
N TRP A 51 6.79 12.50 -24.89
CA TRP A 51 5.37 12.70 -25.15
C TRP A 51 5.19 13.80 -26.21
N THR A 52 4.28 13.57 -27.17
CA THR A 52 3.88 14.58 -28.14
C THR A 52 2.35 14.73 -28.11
N PRO A 53 1.82 15.96 -28.22
CA PRO A 53 0.39 16.14 -28.29
C PRO A 53 -0.19 15.44 -29.53
N PRO A 54 -1.41 14.92 -29.45
CA PRO A 54 -2.11 14.42 -30.63
C PRO A 54 -2.23 15.50 -31.70
N VAL A 55 -2.09 15.09 -32.96
CA VAL A 55 -2.19 15.98 -34.14
C VAL A 55 -3.32 15.51 -35.02
N THR A 56 -4.22 16.43 -35.41
CA THR A 56 -5.28 16.16 -36.39
C THR A 56 -4.76 16.45 -37.79
N ALA A 57 -4.77 15.45 -38.67
CA ALA A 57 -4.41 15.58 -40.08
C ALA A 57 -5.54 16.28 -40.86
N GLU A 58 -5.24 16.72 -42.11
CA GLU A 58 -6.22 17.38 -42.99
C GLU A 58 -7.43 16.50 -43.33
N ASP A 59 -7.29 15.20 -43.27
CA ASP A 59 -8.36 14.21 -43.49
C ASP A 59 -9.22 13.95 -42.26
N GLY A 60 -8.93 14.60 -41.14
CA GLY A 60 -9.61 14.43 -39.86
C GLY A 60 -9.03 13.32 -38.98
N THR A 61 -8.01 12.57 -39.45
CA THR A 61 -7.37 11.55 -38.63
C THR A 61 -6.57 12.18 -37.49
N VAL A 62 -6.80 11.72 -36.27
CA VAL A 62 -6.03 12.14 -35.10
C VAL A 62 -4.90 11.13 -34.85
N THR A 63 -3.70 11.60 -34.64
CA THR A 63 -2.53 10.76 -34.34
C THR A 63 -1.75 11.29 -33.15
N ALA A 64 -1.26 10.38 -32.31
CA ALA A 64 -0.23 10.68 -31.32
C ALA A 64 0.91 9.66 -31.46
N ASN A 65 2.15 10.11 -31.45
CA ASN A 65 3.33 9.28 -31.74
C ASN A 65 3.24 8.43 -33.01
N GLY A 66 2.48 8.89 -34.01
CA GLY A 66 2.26 8.13 -35.23
C GLY A 66 1.18 7.04 -35.16
N VAL A 67 0.53 6.88 -34.04
CA VAL A 67 -0.61 5.96 -33.86
C VAL A 67 -1.89 6.69 -34.22
N GLY A 68 -2.70 6.08 -35.08
CA GLY A 68 -3.99 6.62 -35.50
C GLY A 68 -5.08 6.36 -34.47
N TYR A 69 -5.89 7.38 -34.22
CA TYR A 69 -7.09 7.28 -33.38
C TYR A 69 -8.34 7.33 -34.23
N ASP A 70 -9.42 6.76 -33.73
CA ASP A 70 -10.74 6.95 -34.32
C ASP A 70 -11.25 8.37 -34.00
N PRO A 71 -11.39 9.26 -35.02
CA PRO A 71 -11.87 10.62 -34.78
C PRO A 71 -13.31 10.66 -34.25
N SER A 72 -14.09 9.59 -34.46
CA SER A 72 -15.47 9.51 -33.96
C SER A 72 -15.55 9.33 -32.44
N ALA A 73 -14.45 8.96 -31.80
CA ALA A 73 -14.34 8.89 -30.35
C ALA A 73 -14.30 10.27 -29.67
N PHE A 74 -14.16 11.35 -30.44
CA PHE A 74 -14.11 12.74 -29.93
C PHE A 74 -15.30 13.55 -30.44
N ALA A 75 -15.87 14.36 -29.58
CA ALA A 75 -16.86 15.34 -29.99
C ALA A 75 -16.20 16.49 -30.78
N GLU A 76 -16.98 17.15 -31.66
CA GLU A 76 -16.48 18.27 -32.44
C GLU A 76 -16.03 19.42 -31.51
N GLY A 77 -14.75 19.83 -31.64
CA GLY A 77 -14.13 20.89 -30.84
C GLY A 77 -13.46 20.44 -29.56
N GLU A 78 -13.41 19.14 -29.27
CA GLU A 78 -12.64 18.63 -28.14
C GLU A 78 -11.14 18.88 -28.31
N LYS A 79 -10.48 19.14 -27.19
CA LYS A 79 -9.05 19.45 -27.12
C LYS A 79 -8.31 18.40 -26.34
N PHE A 80 -7.03 18.23 -26.69
CA PHE A 80 -6.13 17.35 -25.98
C PHE A 80 -5.25 18.09 -24.96
N GLU A 81 -5.31 19.41 -24.94
CA GLU A 81 -4.51 20.23 -24.03
C GLU A 81 -5.20 20.38 -22.68
N THR A 82 -4.67 19.73 -21.67
CA THR A 82 -5.31 19.67 -20.34
C THR A 82 -4.33 19.74 -19.19
N GLU A 83 -3.27 20.54 -19.31
CA GLU A 83 -2.38 20.74 -18.18
C GLU A 83 -3.14 21.32 -16.99
N LYS A 84 -3.15 20.57 -15.88
CA LYS A 84 -3.80 20.94 -14.61
C LYS A 84 -2.78 21.31 -13.53
N GLY A 85 -1.49 21.05 -13.81
CA GLY A 85 -0.40 21.32 -12.89
C GLY A 85 -0.13 20.19 -11.90
N ARG A 86 1.08 20.22 -11.31
CA ARG A 86 1.64 19.15 -10.47
C ARG A 86 0.85 18.80 -9.20
N PHE A 87 -0.10 19.65 -8.79
CA PHE A 87 -0.93 19.44 -7.61
C PHE A 87 -2.32 18.91 -7.92
N PHE A 88 -2.59 18.60 -9.18
CA PHE A 88 -3.90 18.09 -9.56
C PHE A 88 -4.22 16.78 -8.81
N ASN A 89 -5.41 16.73 -8.25
CA ASN A 89 -5.95 15.55 -7.56
C ASN A 89 -7.39 15.33 -8.06
N GLN A 90 -7.58 14.25 -8.82
CA GLN A 90 -8.87 13.92 -9.40
C GLN A 90 -9.95 13.55 -8.37
N ASN A 91 -9.53 13.09 -7.18
CA ASN A 91 -10.46 12.74 -6.10
C ASN A 91 -11.08 13.96 -5.40
N TRP A 92 -10.57 15.15 -5.69
CA TRP A 92 -11.04 16.40 -5.13
C TRP A 92 -11.78 17.22 -6.20
N ALA A 93 -13.00 17.69 -5.88
CA ALA A 93 -13.73 18.60 -6.75
C ALA A 93 -14.52 19.63 -5.94
N PRO A 94 -14.78 20.84 -6.51
CA PRO A 94 -15.61 21.84 -5.89
C PRO A 94 -17.06 21.34 -5.75
N VAL A 95 -17.77 21.92 -4.79
CA VAL A 95 -19.20 21.70 -4.56
C VAL A 95 -19.83 23.01 -4.09
N SER A 96 -21.09 23.25 -4.44
CA SER A 96 -21.84 24.42 -4.00
C SER A 96 -21.87 24.51 -2.47
N SER A 97 -21.60 25.70 -1.93
CA SER A 97 -21.72 25.98 -0.49
C SER A 97 -23.17 25.95 0.02
N GLU A 98 -24.16 25.89 -0.87
CA GLU A 98 -25.58 25.73 -0.52
C GLU A 98 -25.89 24.30 -0.06
N TYR A 99 -25.18 23.31 -0.55
CA TYR A 99 -25.32 21.93 -0.10
C TYR A 99 -24.83 21.76 1.35
N LYS A 100 -25.73 21.36 2.25
CA LYS A 100 -25.49 21.19 3.69
C LYS A 100 -25.46 19.73 4.12
N GLY A 101 -25.08 18.83 3.24
CA GLY A 101 -25.08 17.38 3.48
C GLY A 101 -24.38 16.98 4.77
N GLN A 102 -24.90 15.92 5.37
CA GLN A 102 -24.34 15.30 6.57
C GLN A 102 -23.52 14.08 6.16
N GLN A 103 -22.40 13.84 6.87
CA GLN A 103 -21.53 12.69 6.64
C GLN A 103 -21.45 11.79 7.86
N TYR A 104 -21.57 10.49 7.65
CA TYR A 104 -21.42 9.47 8.68
C TYR A 104 -19.96 9.02 8.81
N TRP A 105 -19.50 8.88 10.06
CA TRP A 105 -18.17 8.42 10.42
C TRP A 105 -18.20 7.47 11.60
N TYR A 106 -17.34 6.47 11.58
CA TYR A 106 -17.10 5.58 12.70
C TYR A 106 -15.60 5.47 13.00
N MET A 107 -15.11 6.30 13.89
CA MET A 107 -13.69 6.26 14.31
C MET A 107 -13.52 6.11 15.84
N TYR A 108 -14.41 6.73 16.62
CA TYR A 108 -14.50 6.63 18.08
C TYR A 108 -15.92 6.26 18.56
N GLY A 109 -16.67 5.65 17.73
CA GLY A 109 -18.10 5.45 17.79
C GLY A 109 -18.79 6.16 16.63
N ALA A 110 -20.00 5.71 16.31
CA ALA A 110 -20.82 6.25 15.25
C ALA A 110 -21.14 7.73 15.48
N ARG A 111 -21.01 8.54 14.46
CA ARG A 111 -21.41 9.94 14.47
C ARG A 111 -21.78 10.46 13.10
N THR A 112 -22.71 11.40 13.06
CA THR A 112 -23.03 12.20 11.89
C THR A 112 -22.45 13.61 12.11
N THR A 113 -21.77 14.14 11.11
CA THR A 113 -21.13 15.47 11.17
C THR A 113 -21.38 16.24 9.90
N ASP A 114 -21.25 17.56 9.96
CA ASP A 114 -21.18 18.39 8.77
C ASP A 114 -19.94 18.02 7.93
N ARG A 115 -19.97 18.39 6.66
CA ARG A 115 -18.83 18.26 5.73
C ARG A 115 -17.60 18.97 6.30
N TYR A 116 -16.42 18.47 5.94
CA TYR A 116 -15.16 19.10 6.32
C TYR A 116 -14.99 20.51 5.76
N SER A 117 -15.36 20.72 4.49
CA SER A 117 -15.33 22.02 3.83
C SER A 117 -16.66 22.35 3.17
N PRO A 118 -17.10 23.63 3.19
CA PRO A 118 -18.29 24.05 2.44
C PRO A 118 -18.06 24.15 0.94
N ASP A 119 -16.81 24.21 0.47
CA ASP A 119 -16.47 24.59 -0.91
C ASP A 119 -16.02 23.40 -1.77
N PHE A 120 -15.73 22.25 -1.15
CA PHE A 120 -15.33 21.04 -1.89
C PHE A 120 -15.76 19.75 -1.18
N LEU A 121 -15.85 18.67 -1.97
CA LEU A 121 -15.88 17.29 -1.50
C LEU A 121 -14.64 16.55 -1.97
N ASN A 122 -14.08 15.73 -1.08
CA ASN A 122 -13.02 14.79 -1.41
C ASN A 122 -13.62 13.38 -1.42
N GLU A 123 -13.58 12.73 -2.55
CA GLU A 123 -14.04 11.36 -2.69
C GLU A 123 -13.18 10.40 -1.83
N ARG A 124 -11.87 10.60 -1.85
CA ARG A 124 -10.92 9.68 -1.19
C ARG A 124 -10.30 10.31 0.04
N GLU A 125 -10.73 9.80 1.16
CA GLU A 125 -10.13 10.05 2.47
C GLU A 125 -9.81 8.72 3.14
N ASN A 126 -8.73 8.69 3.89
CA ASN A 126 -8.42 7.57 4.78
C ASN A 126 -8.52 8.06 6.22
N PHE A 127 -9.17 7.27 7.07
CA PHE A 127 -9.31 7.56 8.49
C PHE A 127 -9.13 6.28 9.31
N PHE A 128 -8.39 6.36 10.39
CA PHE A 128 -8.22 5.21 11.27
C PHE A 128 -7.75 5.57 12.66
N HIS A 129 -8.02 4.66 13.59
CA HIS A 129 -7.44 4.60 14.90
C HIS A 129 -7.04 3.16 15.21
N LYS A 130 -5.76 2.91 15.42
CA LYS A 130 -5.17 1.59 15.70
C LYS A 130 -4.44 1.61 17.04
N PRO A 131 -5.15 1.48 18.18
CA PRO A 131 -4.51 1.41 19.49
C PRO A 131 -3.78 0.08 19.68
N LEU A 132 -2.70 0.14 20.45
CA LEU A 132 -1.94 -1.02 20.89
C LEU A 132 -1.73 -0.94 22.41
N VAL A 133 -2.03 -2.01 23.12
CA VAL A 133 -1.77 -2.17 24.55
C VAL A 133 -0.89 -3.40 24.75
N ASN A 134 0.26 -3.22 25.39
CA ASN A 134 1.20 -4.29 25.68
C ASN A 134 1.42 -4.42 27.19
N LEU A 135 1.41 -5.67 27.65
CA LEU A 135 1.93 -6.06 28.95
C LEU A 135 3.20 -6.90 28.73
N ASN A 136 4.35 -6.32 29.02
CA ASN A 136 5.63 -7.01 28.95
C ASN A 136 5.99 -7.58 30.31
N HIS A 137 6.54 -8.79 30.33
CA HIS A 137 7.07 -9.44 31.50
C HIS A 137 8.52 -9.87 31.25
N PHE A 138 9.43 -9.47 32.12
CA PHE A 138 10.84 -9.84 32.10
C PHE A 138 11.17 -10.55 33.40
N LEU A 139 11.69 -11.76 33.27
CA LEU A 139 12.05 -12.61 34.41
C LEU A 139 13.45 -13.21 34.20
N THR A 140 14.36 -12.88 35.08
CA THR A 140 15.64 -13.56 35.23
C THR A 140 15.43 -14.75 36.17
N ILE A 141 15.42 -15.98 35.62
CA ILE A 141 15.19 -17.20 36.40
C ILE A 141 16.44 -17.56 37.19
N ASN A 142 17.58 -17.37 36.55
CA ASN A 142 18.93 -17.49 37.13
C ASN A 142 19.93 -16.80 36.21
N ASP A 143 21.21 -16.82 36.56
CA ASP A 143 22.32 -16.16 35.83
C ASP A 143 22.40 -16.55 34.33
N LYS A 144 21.85 -17.71 33.97
CA LYS A 144 21.91 -18.26 32.62
C LYS A 144 20.56 -18.26 31.88
N THR A 145 19.47 -18.00 32.60
CA THR A 145 18.14 -18.24 32.03
C THR A 145 17.26 -17.00 32.21
N ARG A 146 16.79 -16.45 31.09
CA ARG A 146 15.95 -15.26 31.03
C ARG A 146 14.67 -15.54 30.22
N LEU A 147 13.51 -15.18 30.77
CA LEU A 147 12.23 -15.25 30.09
C LEU A 147 11.75 -13.81 29.79
N SER A 148 11.35 -13.57 28.56
CA SER A 148 10.64 -12.36 28.17
C SER A 148 9.32 -12.74 27.48
N SER A 149 8.21 -12.14 27.94
CA SER A 149 6.89 -12.39 27.37
C SER A 149 6.17 -11.08 27.13
N VAL A 150 5.41 -11.01 26.05
CA VAL A 150 4.56 -9.87 25.68
C VAL A 150 3.15 -10.39 25.43
N LEU A 151 2.21 -9.99 26.28
CA LEU A 151 0.78 -10.13 25.98
C LEU A 151 0.30 -8.81 25.41
N TYR A 152 -0.39 -8.84 24.26
CA TYR A 152 -0.85 -7.61 23.64
C TYR A 152 -2.29 -7.71 23.10
N TRP A 153 -2.92 -6.54 23.07
CA TRP A 153 -4.12 -6.28 22.32
C TRP A 153 -3.86 -5.15 21.32
N SER A 154 -4.23 -5.37 20.06
CA SER A 154 -4.22 -4.36 19.01
C SER A 154 -5.62 -4.21 18.46
N GLY A 155 -6.23 -3.06 18.68
CA GLY A 155 -7.50 -2.70 18.06
C GLY A 155 -7.29 -2.04 16.71
N GLY A 156 -8.35 -1.93 15.95
CA GLY A 156 -8.38 -1.17 14.70
C GLY A 156 -9.80 -0.76 14.37
N SER A 157 -9.99 0.50 14.02
CA SER A 157 -11.25 0.99 13.46
C SER A 157 -10.92 2.10 12.47
N GLY A 158 -11.44 1.98 11.26
CA GLY A 158 -11.23 2.96 10.21
C GLY A 158 -11.63 2.45 8.85
N GLY A 159 -11.24 3.19 7.83
CA GLY A 159 -11.54 2.84 6.45
C GLY A 159 -11.06 3.87 5.45
N GLY A 160 -11.34 3.57 4.19
CA GLY A 160 -11.20 4.45 3.05
C GLY A 160 -12.56 4.87 2.52
N THR A 161 -12.66 6.08 2.00
CA THR A 161 -13.90 6.56 1.40
C THR A 161 -13.91 6.36 -0.12
N GLY A 162 -15.05 6.55 -0.76
CA GLY A 162 -15.22 6.49 -2.19
C GLY A 162 -16.66 6.74 -2.59
N THR A 163 -16.93 6.65 -3.87
CA THR A 163 -18.28 6.65 -4.42
C THR A 163 -18.89 5.24 -4.47
N TYR A 164 -20.19 5.16 -4.57
CA TYR A 164 -20.95 3.95 -4.86
C TYR A 164 -22.24 4.32 -5.63
N GLY A 165 -22.65 3.45 -6.56
CA GLY A 165 -23.69 3.76 -7.52
C GLY A 165 -23.20 4.68 -8.65
N SER A 166 -24.13 5.29 -9.38
CA SER A 166 -23.83 6.16 -10.52
C SER A 166 -23.60 7.59 -10.03
N VAL A 167 -22.38 8.11 -10.14
CA VAL A 167 -22.04 9.47 -9.73
C VAL A 167 -21.59 10.29 -10.93
N SER A 168 -22.16 11.47 -11.08
CA SER A 168 -21.93 12.39 -12.20
C SER A 168 -20.46 12.83 -12.31
N ARG A 169 -19.96 12.91 -13.55
CA ARG A 169 -18.60 13.33 -13.90
C ARG A 169 -18.63 14.43 -14.95
N ALA A 170 -17.61 15.27 -14.92
CA ALA A 170 -17.38 16.32 -15.91
C ALA A 170 -15.92 16.29 -16.38
N PRO A 171 -15.59 16.77 -17.60
CA PRO A 171 -14.21 17.01 -17.99
C PRO A 171 -13.51 17.95 -16.99
N ALA A 172 -12.26 17.66 -16.64
CA ALA A 172 -11.46 18.50 -15.75
C ALA A 172 -11.19 19.90 -16.35
N VAL A 173 -11.27 20.02 -17.66
CA VAL A 173 -11.23 21.29 -18.41
C VAL A 173 -12.42 21.31 -19.35
N GLU A 174 -13.22 22.38 -19.28
CA GLU A 174 -14.41 22.54 -20.11
C GLU A 174 -14.09 22.41 -21.60
N GLY A 175 -14.88 21.60 -22.32
CA GLY A 175 -14.73 21.35 -23.74
C GLY A 175 -13.59 20.40 -24.13
N ASN A 176 -13.01 19.66 -23.17
CA ASN A 176 -12.00 18.65 -23.44
C ASN A 176 -12.53 17.23 -23.23
N ALA A 177 -11.92 16.26 -23.91
CA ALA A 177 -12.20 14.84 -23.73
C ALA A 177 -11.73 14.33 -22.36
N TRP A 178 -12.31 13.21 -21.88
CA TRP A 178 -12.05 12.64 -20.55
C TRP A 178 -10.92 11.61 -20.53
N TRP A 179 -10.06 11.57 -21.47
CA TRP A 179 -9.07 10.49 -21.61
C TRP A 179 -7.70 10.99 -22.04
N GLY A 180 -6.71 10.13 -21.86
CA GLY A 180 -5.33 10.50 -22.06
C GLY A 180 -4.92 11.65 -21.12
N SER A 181 -4.45 12.75 -21.70
CA SER A 181 -4.09 13.95 -20.95
C SER A 181 -5.27 14.84 -20.57
N SER A 182 -6.50 14.38 -20.74
CA SER A 182 -7.74 15.12 -20.48
C SER A 182 -8.62 14.42 -19.45
N PRO A 183 -8.23 14.45 -18.15
CA PRO A 183 -8.95 13.74 -17.11
C PRO A 183 -10.33 14.36 -16.84
N TRP A 184 -11.21 13.56 -16.23
CA TRP A 184 -12.48 14.01 -15.69
C TRP A 184 -12.33 14.42 -14.21
N THR A 185 -13.34 15.11 -13.68
CA THR A 185 -13.53 15.37 -12.24
C THR A 185 -14.96 15.00 -11.84
N TRP A 186 -15.21 14.87 -10.53
CA TRP A 186 -16.56 14.68 -10.02
C TRP A 186 -17.39 15.94 -10.25
N ASP A 187 -18.65 15.78 -10.68
CA ASP A 187 -19.67 16.84 -10.78
C ASP A 187 -20.68 16.69 -9.64
N TRP A 188 -20.23 17.10 -8.44
CA TRP A 188 -21.05 16.97 -7.25
C TRP A 188 -22.36 17.75 -7.30
N ASP A 189 -22.37 18.93 -7.94
CA ASP A 189 -23.56 19.77 -8.00
C ASP A 189 -24.65 19.17 -8.91
N SER A 190 -24.27 18.56 -10.02
CA SER A 190 -25.19 17.82 -10.88
C SER A 190 -25.76 16.60 -10.16
N GLU A 191 -24.90 15.80 -9.50
CA GLU A 191 -25.35 14.65 -8.72
C GLU A 191 -26.33 15.03 -7.60
N ILE A 192 -26.00 16.07 -6.81
CA ILE A 192 -26.84 16.57 -5.73
C ILE A 192 -28.19 17.06 -6.25
N SER A 193 -28.21 17.74 -7.40
CA SER A 193 -29.43 18.22 -8.03
C SER A 193 -30.31 17.07 -8.50
N GLU A 194 -29.73 16.05 -9.11
CA GLU A 194 -30.43 14.85 -9.56
C GLU A 194 -31.02 14.10 -8.36
N ASN A 195 -30.22 13.75 -7.37
CA ASN A 195 -30.66 13.04 -6.18
C ASN A 195 -31.76 13.79 -5.42
N SER A 196 -31.64 15.11 -5.30
CA SER A 196 -32.62 15.94 -4.56
C SER A 196 -34.00 16.06 -5.23
N SER A 197 -34.13 15.59 -6.46
CA SER A 197 -35.38 15.64 -7.23
C SER A 197 -35.90 14.28 -7.68
N ASN A 198 -35.18 13.20 -7.34
CA ASN A 198 -35.47 11.85 -7.79
C ASN A 198 -36.42 11.12 -6.82
N VAL A 199 -37.72 11.27 -6.99
CA VAL A 199 -38.73 10.52 -6.25
C VAL A 199 -38.99 9.18 -6.94
N ASP A 200 -38.59 8.10 -6.29
CA ASP A 200 -38.83 6.72 -6.74
C ASP A 200 -40.01 6.10 -5.98
N THR A 201 -41.17 6.06 -6.63
CA THR A 201 -42.41 5.60 -6.01
C THR A 201 -42.47 4.08 -5.77
N GLU A 202 -41.54 3.33 -6.30
CA GLU A 202 -41.40 1.91 -6.00
C GLU A 202 -40.95 1.69 -4.55
N PHE A 203 -40.04 2.53 -4.05
CA PHE A 203 -39.45 2.41 -2.70
C PHE A 203 -40.04 3.41 -1.71
N HIS A 204 -40.36 4.64 -2.13
CA HIS A 204 -40.95 5.64 -1.23
C HIS A 204 -41.82 6.68 -1.99
N GLU A 205 -42.99 7.00 -1.42
CA GLU A 205 -43.96 7.88 -2.10
C GLU A 205 -43.49 9.34 -2.29
N THR A 206 -42.64 9.85 -1.38
CA THR A 206 -42.29 11.30 -1.32
C THR A 206 -40.82 11.58 -1.01
N GLU A 207 -40.05 10.63 -0.48
CA GLU A 207 -38.60 10.79 -0.21
C GLU A 207 -37.82 10.64 -1.53
N ASN A 208 -36.68 11.33 -1.62
CA ASN A 208 -35.81 11.30 -2.80
C ASN A 208 -34.80 10.17 -2.69
N ARG A 209 -34.70 9.35 -3.72
CA ARG A 209 -33.72 8.28 -3.86
C ARG A 209 -32.42 8.83 -4.44
N SER A 210 -31.28 8.57 -3.78
CA SER A 210 -29.94 8.77 -4.38
C SER A 210 -29.65 7.67 -5.39
N THR A 211 -29.10 8.05 -6.57
CA THR A 211 -28.55 7.12 -7.57
C THR A 211 -27.05 6.90 -7.37
N GLY A 212 -26.35 7.90 -6.83
CA GLY A 212 -24.96 7.85 -6.43
C GLY A 212 -24.75 8.45 -5.05
N ILE A 213 -23.84 7.86 -4.29
CA ILE A 213 -23.55 8.24 -2.90
C ILE A 213 -22.06 8.24 -2.63
N LEU A 214 -21.65 8.86 -1.50
CA LEU A 214 -20.34 8.57 -0.90
C LEU A 214 -20.48 7.44 0.13
N ARG A 215 -19.49 6.56 0.16
CA ARG A 215 -19.44 5.41 1.07
C ARG A 215 -18.12 5.37 1.86
N ASN A 216 -18.12 4.69 2.98
CA ASN A 216 -16.94 4.25 3.71
C ASN A 216 -16.72 2.74 3.43
N SER A 217 -15.52 2.32 2.99
CA SER A 217 -15.10 0.93 3.13
C SER A 217 -14.42 0.81 4.47
N ILE A 218 -15.01 0.03 5.37
CA ILE A 218 -14.55 -0.08 6.75
C ILE A 218 -13.73 -1.35 6.96
N ASN A 219 -12.79 -1.23 7.90
CA ASN A 219 -12.04 -2.34 8.46
C ASN A 219 -12.02 -2.14 9.98
N ARG A 220 -12.65 -3.05 10.73
CA ARG A 220 -12.63 -3.08 12.18
C ARG A 220 -12.00 -4.38 12.63
N GLN A 221 -11.00 -4.29 13.50
CA GLN A 221 -10.28 -5.49 13.93
C GLN A 221 -9.96 -5.47 15.42
N ASN A 222 -9.89 -6.65 16.00
CA ASN A 222 -9.33 -6.90 17.32
C ASN A 222 -8.35 -8.06 17.22
N THR A 223 -7.10 -7.81 17.59
CA THR A 223 -6.04 -8.82 17.61
C THR A 223 -5.53 -8.99 19.03
N TYR A 224 -5.47 -10.22 19.49
CA TYR A 224 -4.83 -10.61 20.75
C TYR A 224 -3.64 -11.50 20.44
N GLY A 225 -2.55 -11.33 21.17
CA GLY A 225 -1.38 -12.17 20.96
C GLY A 225 -0.48 -12.29 22.17
N LEU A 226 0.25 -13.38 22.19
CA LEU A 226 1.28 -13.70 23.17
C LEU A 226 2.55 -14.10 22.44
N ILE A 227 3.63 -13.36 22.71
CA ILE A 227 4.99 -13.73 22.27
C ILE A 227 5.80 -14.02 23.53
N SER A 228 6.44 -15.17 23.59
CA SER A 228 7.28 -15.56 24.71
C SER A 228 8.61 -16.11 24.22
N LYS A 229 9.71 -15.69 24.84
CA LYS A 229 11.08 -16.09 24.49
C LYS A 229 11.83 -16.49 25.75
N LEU A 230 12.39 -17.69 25.72
CA LEU A 230 13.29 -18.19 26.74
C LEU A 230 14.71 -18.20 26.18
N ASN A 231 15.61 -17.42 26.77
CA ASN A 231 17.02 -17.39 26.45
C ASN A 231 17.76 -18.22 27.48
N TYR A 232 18.69 -19.05 27.00
CA TYR A 232 19.54 -19.88 27.83
C TYR A 232 21.02 -19.79 27.41
N ASP A 233 21.87 -19.26 28.28
CA ASP A 233 23.31 -19.15 28.08
C ASP A 233 23.94 -20.49 28.48
N ILE A 234 24.30 -21.32 27.49
CA ILE A 234 25.00 -22.60 27.74
C ILE A 234 26.36 -22.32 28.41
N ASN A 235 27.07 -21.35 27.82
CA ASN A 235 28.32 -20.78 28.33
C ASN A 235 28.46 -19.34 27.80
N ASP A 236 29.61 -18.70 28.02
CA ASP A 236 29.87 -17.30 27.63
C ASP A 236 29.89 -17.09 26.11
N GLU A 237 30.01 -18.15 25.31
CA GLU A 237 30.09 -18.09 23.85
C GLU A 237 28.79 -18.58 23.15
N ILE A 238 27.98 -19.40 23.85
CA ILE A 238 26.81 -20.06 23.21
C ILE A 238 25.52 -19.67 23.93
N GLU A 239 24.63 -19.05 23.20
CA GLU A 239 23.26 -18.76 23.61
C GLU A 239 22.26 -19.57 22.76
N VAL A 240 21.22 -20.09 23.40
CA VAL A 240 20.07 -20.72 22.72
C VAL A 240 18.80 -19.99 23.13
N GLN A 241 17.95 -19.73 22.16
CA GLN A 241 16.65 -19.11 22.36
C GLN A 241 15.55 -20.00 21.81
N VAL A 242 14.50 -20.23 22.63
CA VAL A 242 13.25 -20.86 22.20
C VAL A 242 12.14 -19.83 22.26
N GLY A 243 11.34 -19.73 21.23
CA GLY A 243 10.23 -18.77 21.15
C GLY A 243 8.91 -19.41 20.78
N LEU A 244 7.84 -18.83 21.31
CA LEU A 244 6.43 -19.08 20.97
C LEU A 244 5.78 -17.78 20.51
N ASP A 245 5.00 -17.84 19.44
CA ASP A 245 4.14 -16.74 18.94
C ASP A 245 2.74 -17.30 18.73
N TRP A 246 1.78 -16.76 19.46
CA TRP A 246 0.36 -17.05 19.30
C TRP A 246 -0.41 -15.75 19.09
N ARG A 247 -1.34 -15.75 18.15
CA ARG A 247 -2.25 -14.63 17.93
C ARG A 247 -3.57 -15.09 17.33
N THR A 248 -4.61 -14.32 17.62
CA THR A 248 -5.91 -14.45 16.99
C THR A 248 -6.43 -13.05 16.64
N ALA A 249 -7.03 -12.92 15.47
CA ALA A 249 -7.62 -11.67 15.01
C ALA A 249 -9.02 -11.90 14.47
N GLY A 250 -9.98 -11.10 14.93
CA GLY A 250 -11.30 -10.96 14.29
C GLY A 250 -11.33 -9.66 13.50
N ILE A 251 -11.76 -9.71 12.26
CA ILE A 251 -11.72 -8.60 11.29
C ILE A 251 -13.08 -8.52 10.61
N GLU A 252 -13.72 -7.36 10.72
CA GLU A 252 -14.97 -7.02 10.01
C GLU A 252 -14.63 -6.14 8.81
N HIS A 253 -15.11 -6.50 7.63
CA HIS A 253 -15.09 -5.70 6.41
C HIS A 253 -16.51 -5.43 5.95
N ALA A 254 -16.83 -4.15 5.70
CA ALA A 254 -18.12 -3.74 5.16
C ALA A 254 -18.02 -2.41 4.43
N ARG A 255 -19.07 -2.02 3.73
CA ARG A 255 -19.26 -0.63 3.28
C ARG A 255 -20.42 0.00 4.04
N GLU A 256 -20.31 1.29 4.32
CA GLU A 256 -21.35 2.08 4.99
C GLU A 256 -21.69 3.32 4.16
N VAL A 257 -22.96 3.71 4.16
CA VAL A 257 -23.39 4.98 3.55
C VAL A 257 -22.75 6.15 4.31
N ARG A 258 -21.91 6.94 3.63
CA ARG A 258 -21.24 8.12 4.19
C ARG A 258 -22.02 9.41 3.99
N ASP A 259 -22.52 9.65 2.77
CA ASP A 259 -23.21 10.88 2.35
C ASP A 259 -24.17 10.54 1.21
N LEU A 260 -25.42 10.93 1.34
CA LEU A 260 -26.46 10.63 0.36
C LEU A 260 -26.48 11.60 -0.83
N LEU A 261 -25.58 12.59 -0.86
CA LEU A 261 -25.45 13.56 -1.95
C LEU A 261 -26.80 14.17 -2.39
N GLY A 262 -27.62 14.59 -1.43
CA GLY A 262 -28.88 15.31 -1.69
C GLY A 262 -30.15 14.48 -1.62
N GLY A 263 -30.09 13.16 -1.68
CA GLY A 263 -31.24 12.28 -1.45
C GLY A 263 -31.53 12.03 0.02
N ASP A 264 -32.65 11.37 0.29
CA ASP A 264 -33.10 10.99 1.63
C ASP A 264 -32.72 9.53 1.97
N TYR A 265 -32.55 8.68 0.94
CA TYR A 265 -32.16 7.28 1.05
C TYR A 265 -31.43 6.79 -0.21
N TYR A 266 -30.78 5.63 -0.10
CA TYR A 266 -30.25 4.84 -1.21
C TYR A 266 -30.91 3.47 -1.22
N VAL A 267 -30.95 2.78 -2.36
CA VAL A 267 -31.42 1.39 -2.43
C VAL A 267 -30.25 0.50 -2.78
N ASP A 268 -29.92 -0.40 -1.87
CA ASP A 268 -28.87 -1.39 -2.04
C ASP A 268 -29.47 -2.75 -2.41
N PHE A 269 -28.91 -3.39 -3.44
CA PHE A 269 -29.34 -4.70 -3.95
C PHE A 269 -28.31 -5.82 -3.70
N ALA A 270 -27.25 -5.51 -2.96
CA ALA A 270 -26.16 -6.45 -2.73
C ALA A 270 -26.43 -7.45 -1.59
N ASP A 271 -27.49 -7.24 -0.79
CA ASP A 271 -27.89 -8.16 0.28
C ASP A 271 -28.87 -9.20 -0.30
N ASP A 272 -28.40 -10.44 -0.52
CA ASP A 272 -29.20 -11.54 -1.08
C ASP A 272 -30.44 -11.86 -0.23
N ASN A 273 -30.43 -11.49 1.05
CA ASN A 273 -31.58 -11.65 1.95
C ASN A 273 -32.65 -10.57 1.74
N ALA A 274 -32.38 -9.58 0.88
CA ALA A 274 -33.27 -8.47 0.53
C ALA A 274 -33.22 -8.18 -0.98
N SER A 275 -33.42 -9.22 -1.79
CA SER A 275 -33.28 -9.19 -3.26
C SER A 275 -34.17 -8.14 -3.98
N ASP A 276 -35.29 -7.74 -3.37
CA ASP A 276 -36.18 -6.67 -3.89
C ASP A 276 -35.60 -5.25 -3.65
N GLY A 277 -34.42 -5.15 -3.07
CA GLY A 277 -33.74 -3.90 -2.71
C GLY A 277 -34.01 -3.45 -1.28
N LYS A 278 -32.93 -3.06 -0.60
CA LYS A 278 -32.93 -2.58 0.79
C LYS A 278 -32.81 -1.07 0.84
N VAL A 279 -33.82 -0.41 1.38
CA VAL A 279 -33.78 1.03 1.63
C VAL A 279 -32.81 1.31 2.77
N VAL A 280 -31.76 2.09 2.50
CA VAL A 280 -30.66 2.39 3.44
C VAL A 280 -30.46 3.87 3.61
N LYS A 281 -29.98 4.27 4.79
CA LYS A 281 -29.72 5.66 5.20
C LYS A 281 -28.28 5.81 5.71
N LEU A 282 -27.92 7.00 6.16
CA LEU A 282 -26.56 7.30 6.65
C LEU A 282 -26.12 6.29 7.73
N GLY A 283 -24.98 5.64 7.49
CA GLY A 283 -24.37 4.67 8.40
C GLY A 283 -24.85 3.23 8.24
N ASP A 284 -25.86 2.99 7.40
CA ASP A 284 -26.30 1.62 7.10
C ASP A 284 -25.24 0.91 6.24
N ILE A 285 -25.13 -0.39 6.43
CA ILE A 285 -24.21 -1.26 5.69
C ILE A 285 -24.81 -1.58 4.32
N ILE A 286 -23.96 -1.50 3.29
CA ILE A 286 -24.26 -1.70 1.86
C ILE A 286 -23.16 -2.51 1.18
N ALA A 287 -23.42 -2.98 -0.02
CA ALA A 287 -22.50 -3.60 -0.95
C ALA A 287 -21.90 -4.94 -0.50
N TYR A 288 -21.35 -5.04 0.69
CA TYR A 288 -20.86 -6.27 1.31
C TYR A 288 -20.71 -6.12 2.81
N HIS A 289 -20.82 -7.23 3.54
CA HIS A 289 -20.58 -7.33 4.97
C HIS A 289 -20.03 -8.71 5.31
N ASN A 290 -18.75 -8.79 5.65
CA ASN A 290 -18.15 -10.05 6.04
C ASN A 290 -17.29 -9.93 7.28
N GLU A 291 -17.14 -11.05 7.98
CA GLU A 291 -16.25 -11.22 9.12
C GLU A 291 -15.24 -12.34 8.84
N THR A 292 -13.99 -12.10 9.18
CA THR A 292 -12.89 -13.03 9.01
C THR A 292 -12.16 -13.22 10.32
N THR A 293 -11.77 -14.47 10.63
CA THR A 293 -10.79 -14.70 11.69
C THR A 293 -9.47 -15.21 11.13
N VAL A 294 -8.38 -14.84 11.79
CA VAL A 294 -7.03 -15.30 11.48
C VAL A 294 -6.41 -15.81 12.78
N ASP A 295 -6.23 -17.12 12.86
CA ASP A 295 -5.58 -17.79 13.98
C ASP A 295 -4.17 -18.20 13.59
N TRP A 296 -3.20 -17.80 14.39
CA TRP A 296 -1.77 -18.07 14.18
C TRP A 296 -1.15 -18.69 15.42
N ILE A 297 -0.38 -19.75 15.22
CA ILE A 297 0.51 -20.29 16.23
C ILE A 297 1.85 -20.66 15.58
N GLY A 298 2.95 -20.25 16.20
CA GLY A 298 4.30 -20.56 15.73
C GLY A 298 5.28 -20.73 16.87
N GLY A 299 6.37 -21.43 16.57
CA GLY A 299 7.48 -21.58 17.48
C GLY A 299 8.80 -21.63 16.73
N PHE A 300 9.87 -21.24 17.40
CA PHE A 300 11.20 -21.27 16.83
C PHE A 300 12.27 -21.65 17.83
N LEU A 301 13.37 -22.18 17.30
CA LEU A 301 14.62 -22.42 18.00
C LEU A 301 15.73 -21.66 17.28
N GLN A 302 16.50 -20.88 18.01
CA GLN A 302 17.68 -20.17 17.52
C GLN A 302 18.91 -20.53 18.38
N GLY A 303 20.04 -20.74 17.74
CA GLY A 303 21.34 -20.86 18.39
C GLY A 303 22.27 -19.76 17.91
N LYS A 304 23.10 -19.24 18.80
CA LYS A 304 24.11 -18.23 18.53
C LYS A 304 25.42 -18.65 19.17
N TYR A 305 26.51 -18.52 18.41
CA TYR A 305 27.86 -18.69 18.89
C TYR A 305 28.65 -17.40 18.65
N GLU A 306 29.25 -16.85 19.69
CA GLU A 306 30.11 -15.66 19.67
C GLU A 306 31.51 -16.01 20.17
N GLY A 307 32.43 -16.25 19.22
CA GLY A 307 33.84 -16.47 19.51
C GLY A 307 34.68 -15.21 19.21
N GLU A 308 35.99 -15.27 19.53
CA GLU A 308 36.91 -14.14 19.31
C GLU A 308 36.93 -13.66 17.86
N LYS A 309 36.86 -14.58 16.89
CA LYS A 309 36.89 -14.24 15.45
C LYS A 309 35.70 -14.71 14.68
N LEU A 310 35.05 -15.77 15.10
CA LEU A 310 33.92 -16.38 14.38
C LEU A 310 32.64 -16.21 15.17
N ASN A 311 31.64 -15.61 14.54
CA ASN A 311 30.28 -15.59 15.06
C ASN A 311 29.38 -16.39 14.13
N LEU A 312 28.51 -17.21 14.68
CA LEU A 312 27.54 -18.02 13.95
C LEU A 312 26.17 -17.82 14.54
N TYR A 313 25.15 -17.87 13.68
CA TYR A 313 23.79 -18.05 14.14
C TYR A 313 23.04 -19.02 13.24
N GLY A 314 22.05 -19.69 13.80
CA GLY A 314 21.13 -20.54 13.07
C GLY A 314 19.76 -20.51 13.73
N MET A 315 18.70 -20.50 12.92
CA MET A 315 17.31 -20.46 13.38
C MET A 315 16.47 -21.40 12.53
N GLY A 316 15.60 -22.17 13.19
CA GLY A 316 14.51 -22.93 12.58
C GLY A 316 13.19 -22.55 13.23
N GLY A 317 12.13 -22.41 12.44
CA GLY A 317 10.79 -22.08 12.93
C GLY A 317 9.70 -22.80 12.14
N LEU A 318 8.61 -23.08 12.83
CA LEU A 318 7.39 -23.67 12.29
C LEU A 318 6.22 -22.79 12.68
N SER A 319 5.24 -22.63 11.79
CA SER A 319 3.98 -21.97 12.12
C SER A 319 2.80 -22.60 11.39
N SER A 320 1.64 -22.40 11.97
CA SER A 320 0.34 -22.83 11.44
C SER A 320 -0.60 -21.64 11.46
N ILE A 321 -1.28 -21.38 10.35
CA ILE A 321 -2.29 -20.35 10.22
C ILE A 321 -3.62 -20.99 9.79
N LYS A 322 -4.72 -20.44 10.28
CA LYS A 322 -6.07 -20.85 9.92
C LYS A 322 -6.92 -19.62 9.65
N TYR A 323 -7.71 -19.68 8.59
CA TYR A 323 -8.66 -18.65 8.21
C TYR A 323 -10.09 -19.16 8.36
N THR A 324 -10.99 -18.27 8.79
CA THR A 324 -12.44 -18.45 8.67
C THR A 324 -13.03 -17.22 8.00
N TYR A 325 -14.17 -17.40 7.37
CA TYR A 325 -14.91 -16.34 6.67
C TYR A 325 -16.40 -16.55 6.90
N GLU A 326 -17.13 -15.48 7.14
CA GLU A 326 -18.56 -15.45 7.28
C GLU A 326 -19.11 -14.27 6.46
N ASP A 327 -20.02 -14.55 5.53
CA ASP A 327 -20.67 -13.55 4.71
C ASP A 327 -22.10 -13.30 5.22
N HIS A 328 -22.33 -12.08 5.71
CA HIS A 328 -23.64 -11.68 6.24
C HIS A 328 -24.63 -11.24 5.15
N PHE A 329 -24.15 -11.02 3.90
CA PHE A 329 -24.99 -10.65 2.77
C PHE A 329 -25.38 -11.84 1.89
N ALA A 330 -24.64 -12.93 1.94
CA ALA A 330 -25.02 -14.16 1.26
C ALA A 330 -26.37 -14.69 1.74
N ALA A 331 -27.13 -15.33 0.86
CA ALA A 331 -28.45 -15.84 1.14
C ALA A 331 -28.44 -16.86 2.31
N ASN A 332 -29.29 -16.65 3.31
CA ASN A 332 -29.45 -17.57 4.44
C ASN A 332 -30.27 -18.82 4.08
N PHE A 333 -30.94 -18.84 2.92
CA PHE A 333 -31.73 -19.94 2.42
C PHE A 333 -31.44 -20.16 0.95
N ASP A 334 -31.32 -21.44 0.54
CA ASP A 334 -31.20 -21.81 -0.87
C ASP A 334 -32.55 -21.68 -1.61
N GLU A 335 -32.53 -21.88 -2.94
CA GLU A 335 -33.73 -21.84 -3.80
C GLU A 335 -34.84 -22.83 -3.37
N GLU A 336 -34.49 -23.88 -2.64
CA GLU A 336 -35.42 -24.88 -2.10
C GLU A 336 -35.98 -24.47 -0.72
N GLY A 337 -35.53 -23.34 -0.16
CA GLY A 337 -35.92 -22.79 1.14
C GLY A 337 -35.26 -23.50 2.32
N LYS A 338 -34.13 -24.16 2.11
CA LYS A 338 -33.32 -24.78 3.15
C LYS A 338 -32.28 -23.80 3.65
N GLU A 339 -32.08 -23.72 4.96
CA GLU A 339 -31.09 -22.88 5.60
C GLU A 339 -29.67 -23.26 5.14
N VAL A 340 -28.90 -22.25 4.73
CA VAL A 340 -27.51 -22.33 4.29
C VAL A 340 -26.60 -21.77 5.39
N ASP A 341 -25.48 -22.42 5.64
CA ASP A 341 -24.46 -21.97 6.56
C ASP A 341 -23.43 -21.13 5.77
N ASN A 342 -23.45 -19.83 5.99
CA ASN A 342 -22.55 -18.86 5.32
C ASN A 342 -21.18 -18.75 6.01
N PHE A 343 -20.93 -19.58 7.03
CA PHE A 343 -19.66 -19.68 7.72
C PHE A 343 -18.74 -20.73 7.06
N VAL A 344 -17.54 -20.30 6.70
CA VAL A 344 -16.52 -21.12 6.04
C VAL A 344 -15.26 -21.19 6.89
N SER A 345 -14.65 -22.37 6.95
CA SER A 345 -13.41 -22.61 7.68
C SER A 345 -12.41 -23.36 6.82
N ALA A 346 -11.32 -22.70 6.43
CA ALA A 346 -10.26 -23.33 5.66
C ALA A 346 -9.42 -24.30 6.53
N PRO A 347 -8.80 -25.32 5.92
CA PRO A 347 -7.78 -26.14 6.58
C PRO A 347 -6.60 -25.27 7.05
N SER A 348 -5.95 -25.71 8.14
CA SER A 348 -4.74 -25.03 8.61
C SER A 348 -3.60 -25.17 7.62
N ILE A 349 -2.93 -24.05 7.35
CA ILE A 349 -1.78 -23.96 6.45
C ILE A 349 -0.51 -23.89 7.29
N ASN A 350 0.41 -24.82 7.04
CA ASN A 350 1.66 -24.92 7.77
C ASN A 350 2.79 -24.30 6.96
N THR A 351 3.67 -23.58 7.65
CA THR A 351 4.87 -22.97 7.06
C THR A 351 6.10 -23.28 7.92
N TYR A 352 7.27 -23.23 7.30
CA TYR A 352 8.53 -23.33 8.01
C TYR A 352 9.55 -22.34 7.48
N GLN A 353 10.54 -22.05 8.33
CA GLN A 353 11.67 -21.23 7.96
C GLN A 353 12.98 -21.80 8.55
N ILE A 354 14.05 -21.64 7.79
CA ILE A 354 15.41 -21.94 8.24
C ILE A 354 16.30 -20.79 7.79
N LYS A 355 17.04 -20.20 8.72
CA LYS A 355 17.97 -19.10 8.45
C LYS A 355 19.27 -19.36 9.20
N GLY A 356 20.39 -18.92 8.63
CA GLY A 356 21.67 -18.99 9.29
C GLY A 356 22.67 -18.06 8.64
N GLY A 357 23.71 -17.75 9.39
CA GLY A 357 24.78 -16.92 8.91
C GLY A 357 26.04 -17.07 9.74
N ALA A 358 27.13 -16.59 9.17
CA ALA A 358 28.45 -16.56 9.78
C ALA A 358 29.08 -15.19 9.53
N SER A 359 29.78 -14.66 10.52
CA SER A 359 30.73 -13.57 10.33
C SER A 359 32.09 -13.94 10.89
N TYR A 360 33.15 -13.54 10.18
CA TYR A 360 34.52 -13.81 10.55
C TYR A 360 35.35 -12.52 10.59
N ASN A 361 35.90 -12.20 11.75
CA ASN A 361 36.83 -11.09 11.95
C ASN A 361 38.24 -11.49 11.49
N LEU A 362 38.65 -10.99 10.32
CA LEU A 362 40.00 -11.24 9.80
C LEU A 362 41.03 -10.55 10.69
N ASP A 363 40.74 -9.33 11.08
CA ASP A 363 41.49 -8.57 12.09
C ASP A 363 40.53 -7.61 12.82
N ASP A 364 41.06 -6.66 13.62
CA ASP A 364 40.27 -5.67 14.40
C ASP A 364 39.50 -4.67 13.55
N ARG A 365 39.74 -4.63 12.24
CA ARG A 365 39.16 -3.65 11.30
C ARG A 365 38.38 -4.27 10.17
N LEU A 366 38.69 -5.52 9.81
CA LEU A 366 38.13 -6.17 8.64
C LEU A 366 37.36 -7.43 9.03
N SER A 367 36.09 -7.48 8.64
CA SER A 367 35.26 -8.67 8.78
C SER A 367 34.60 -9.04 7.45
N ALA A 368 34.24 -10.31 7.33
CA ALA A 368 33.44 -10.84 6.23
C ALA A 368 32.25 -11.60 6.81
N PHE A 369 31.12 -11.62 6.07
CA PHE A 369 29.92 -12.33 6.50
C PHE A 369 29.23 -13.02 5.34
N VAL A 370 28.44 -14.04 5.69
CA VAL A 370 27.51 -14.72 4.79
C VAL A 370 26.21 -15.00 5.54
N ASN A 371 25.08 -14.76 4.86
CA ASN A 371 23.75 -15.09 5.35
C ASN A 371 23.02 -15.92 4.30
N SER A 372 22.22 -16.89 4.75
CA SER A 372 21.35 -17.67 3.89
C SER A 372 20.03 -17.97 4.61
N GLY A 373 18.94 -17.98 3.87
CA GLY A 373 17.63 -18.26 4.44
C GLY A 373 16.66 -18.84 3.43
N TYR A 374 15.84 -19.73 3.94
CA TYR A 374 14.63 -20.21 3.29
C TYR A 374 13.43 -19.91 4.18
N VAL A 375 12.43 -19.24 3.63
CA VAL A 375 11.22 -18.85 4.36
C VAL A 375 10.00 -19.18 3.53
N GLN A 376 9.03 -19.84 4.15
CA GLN A 376 7.68 -19.94 3.62
C GLN A 376 6.77 -18.89 4.26
N LYS A 377 5.97 -18.21 3.45
CA LYS A 377 4.90 -17.31 3.87
C LYS A 377 3.57 -17.93 3.43
N PRO A 378 2.55 -18.02 4.30
CA PRO A 378 1.24 -18.51 3.86
C PRO A 378 0.63 -17.54 2.84
N PRO A 379 -0.25 -18.04 1.94
CA PRO A 379 -1.01 -17.19 1.03
C PRO A 379 -1.90 -16.22 1.81
N ILE A 380 -2.30 -15.14 1.17
CA ILE A 380 -3.30 -14.20 1.71
C ILE A 380 -4.67 -14.87 1.76
N LEU A 381 -5.57 -14.32 2.58
CA LEU A 381 -6.94 -14.86 2.76
C LEU A 381 -7.62 -15.12 1.41
N ASP A 382 -7.65 -14.13 0.52
CA ASP A 382 -8.38 -14.17 -0.75
C ASP A 382 -7.91 -15.29 -1.70
N ASN A 383 -6.68 -15.79 -1.53
CA ASN A 383 -6.17 -16.97 -2.23
C ASN A 383 -6.51 -18.30 -1.51
N VAL A 384 -7.08 -18.23 -0.33
CA VAL A 384 -7.48 -19.40 0.48
C VAL A 384 -8.99 -19.56 0.55
N ILE A 385 -9.70 -18.46 0.71
CA ILE A 385 -11.16 -18.37 0.69
C ILE A 385 -11.49 -17.17 -0.20
N ASP A 386 -12.19 -17.39 -1.31
CA ASP A 386 -12.62 -16.33 -2.20
C ASP A 386 -13.83 -15.55 -1.64
N TYR A 387 -14.28 -14.52 -2.36
CA TYR A 387 -15.41 -13.69 -1.93
C TYR A 387 -16.74 -14.43 -1.88
N ASP A 388 -16.86 -15.54 -2.61
CA ASP A 388 -18.07 -16.40 -2.61
C ASP A 388 -17.99 -17.48 -1.53
N GLY A 389 -16.96 -17.46 -0.68
CA GLY A 389 -16.74 -18.44 0.39
C GLY A 389 -16.20 -19.79 -0.09
N ASN A 390 -15.73 -19.91 -1.33
CA ASN A 390 -15.13 -21.16 -1.80
C ASN A 390 -13.71 -21.32 -1.25
N VAL A 391 -13.41 -22.50 -0.73
CA VAL A 391 -12.09 -22.83 -0.18
C VAL A 391 -11.19 -23.40 -1.26
N SER A 392 -10.03 -22.79 -1.48
CA SER A 392 -8.99 -23.34 -2.36
C SER A 392 -8.54 -24.73 -1.87
N SER A 393 -8.52 -25.70 -2.77
CA SER A 393 -8.16 -27.08 -2.44
C SER A 393 -6.68 -27.26 -2.06
N ASN A 394 -5.80 -26.39 -2.51
CA ASN A 394 -4.34 -26.47 -2.24
C ASN A 394 -3.66 -25.11 -2.44
N PRO A 395 -3.86 -24.16 -1.54
CA PRO A 395 -3.19 -22.86 -1.64
C PRO A 395 -1.69 -23.01 -1.39
N ASP A 396 -0.87 -22.57 -2.34
CA ASP A 396 0.58 -22.66 -2.26
C ASP A 396 1.17 -21.59 -1.35
N ASN A 397 2.13 -21.99 -0.51
CA ASN A 397 2.94 -21.05 0.26
C ASN A 397 3.93 -20.31 -0.64
N GLU A 398 4.02 -19.01 -0.48
CA GLU A 398 5.10 -18.23 -1.08
C GLU A 398 6.45 -18.64 -0.47
N LYS A 399 7.52 -18.66 -1.27
CA LYS A 399 8.85 -19.13 -0.85
C LYS A 399 9.90 -18.04 -1.13
N PHE A 400 10.69 -17.73 -0.11
CA PHE A 400 11.84 -16.84 -0.22
C PHE A 400 13.11 -17.66 -0.04
N ILE A 401 14.01 -17.59 -1.02
CA ILE A 401 15.35 -18.18 -0.96
C ILE A 401 16.32 -17.02 -1.08
N SER A 402 16.95 -16.64 0.04
CA SER A 402 17.80 -15.46 0.10
C SER A 402 19.23 -15.83 0.50
N ASN A 403 20.20 -15.26 -0.20
CA ASN A 403 21.63 -15.42 0.08
C ASN A 403 22.29 -14.04 0.02
N GLU A 404 23.18 -13.78 0.95
CA GLU A 404 23.97 -12.55 1.01
C GLU A 404 25.41 -12.89 1.40
N ILE A 405 26.36 -12.24 0.75
CA ILE A 405 27.78 -12.28 1.12
C ILE A 405 28.31 -10.86 1.12
N GLY A 406 29.10 -10.52 2.14
CA GLY A 406 29.64 -9.17 2.25
C GLY A 406 30.81 -9.08 3.19
N GLY A 407 31.28 -7.83 3.36
CA GLY A 407 32.36 -7.50 4.28
C GLY A 407 32.24 -6.08 4.81
N GLU A 408 32.88 -5.86 5.91
CA GLU A 408 32.94 -4.56 6.58
C GLU A 408 34.39 -4.22 6.91
N TYR A 409 34.78 -2.99 6.61
CA TYR A 409 36.01 -2.38 7.08
C TYR A 409 35.73 -1.19 7.96
N ARG A 410 36.33 -1.13 9.13
CA ARG A 410 36.16 -0.05 10.10
C ARG A 410 37.49 0.45 10.64
N SER A 411 37.68 1.75 10.60
CA SER A 411 38.79 2.45 11.21
C SER A 411 38.29 3.74 11.88
N GLU A 412 39.18 4.53 12.49
CA GLU A 412 38.82 5.82 13.08
C GLU A 412 38.28 6.84 12.03
N LEU A 413 38.77 6.74 10.79
CA LEU A 413 38.40 7.68 9.73
C LEU A 413 37.33 7.16 8.78
N VAL A 414 37.23 5.83 8.59
CA VAL A 414 36.39 5.22 7.56
C VAL A 414 35.68 4.00 8.11
N ALA A 415 34.37 3.96 7.93
CA ALA A 415 33.57 2.75 8.02
C ALA A 415 32.96 2.49 6.65
N ILE A 416 33.17 1.30 6.10
CA ILE A 416 32.60 0.87 4.82
C ILE A 416 32.08 -0.55 4.95
N LYS A 417 30.86 -0.77 4.48
CA LYS A 417 30.23 -2.10 4.36
C LYS A 417 29.82 -2.30 2.91
N GLY A 418 30.05 -3.50 2.38
CA GLY A 418 29.57 -3.87 1.05
C GLY A 418 29.05 -5.29 1.05
N SER A 419 27.98 -5.53 0.30
CA SER A 419 27.42 -6.86 0.13
C SER A 419 26.88 -7.08 -1.30
N TYR A 420 26.81 -8.34 -1.67
CA TYR A 420 26.04 -8.86 -2.78
C TYR A 420 24.92 -9.71 -2.23
N TYR A 421 23.69 -9.50 -2.71
CA TYR A 421 22.54 -10.31 -2.37
C TYR A 421 21.91 -10.97 -3.60
N ASN A 422 21.27 -12.11 -3.37
CA ASN A 422 20.39 -12.77 -4.34
C ASN A 422 19.21 -13.36 -3.58
N THR A 423 18.00 -12.94 -3.93
CA THR A 423 16.75 -13.45 -3.37
C THR A 423 15.85 -13.90 -4.50
N GLN A 424 15.38 -15.12 -4.42
CA GLN A 424 14.30 -15.63 -5.26
C GLN A 424 13.02 -15.64 -4.44
N TRP A 425 11.97 -15.03 -4.99
CA TRP A 425 10.62 -15.07 -4.47
C TRP A 425 9.79 -15.93 -5.39
N LYS A 426 9.39 -17.09 -4.93
CA LYS A 426 8.71 -18.12 -5.69
C LYS A 426 7.26 -18.27 -5.22
N ASP A 427 6.38 -18.66 -6.14
CA ASP A 427 4.97 -18.92 -5.90
C ASP A 427 4.26 -17.71 -5.22
N ARG A 428 4.65 -16.49 -5.59
CA ARG A 428 4.05 -15.28 -5.06
C ARG A 428 2.58 -15.20 -5.47
N ASN A 429 1.72 -14.93 -4.51
CA ASN A 429 0.32 -14.59 -4.73
C ASN A 429 0.20 -13.07 -4.88
N LEU A 430 -0.41 -12.62 -5.96
CA LEU A 430 -0.58 -11.20 -6.25
C LEU A 430 -2.03 -10.94 -6.66
N THR A 431 -2.62 -9.90 -6.12
CA THR A 431 -3.93 -9.43 -6.51
C THR A 431 -3.76 -8.21 -7.41
N LYS A 432 -4.39 -8.21 -8.57
CA LYS A 432 -4.44 -7.06 -9.47
C LYS A 432 -5.89 -6.67 -9.72
N SER A 433 -6.14 -5.38 -9.73
CA SER A 433 -7.45 -4.84 -10.05
C SER A 433 -7.55 -4.57 -11.54
N VAL A 434 -8.62 -5.05 -12.16
CA VAL A 434 -9.01 -4.72 -13.53
C VAL A 434 -10.36 -4.05 -13.51
N SER A 435 -10.60 -3.15 -14.45
CA SER A 435 -11.91 -2.55 -14.64
C SER A 435 -12.50 -3.09 -15.92
N THR A 436 -13.53 -3.90 -15.85
CA THR A 436 -14.18 -4.51 -17.02
C THR A 436 -15.05 -3.54 -17.79
N GLY A 437 -15.35 -2.36 -17.23
CA GLY A 437 -16.24 -1.37 -17.88
C GLY A 437 -17.69 -1.82 -17.95
N GLN A 438 -18.04 -2.94 -17.40
CA GLN A 438 -19.41 -3.44 -17.27
C GLN A 438 -19.85 -3.27 -15.82
N GLY A 439 -20.85 -2.47 -15.61
CA GLY A 439 -21.43 -2.19 -14.30
C GLY A 439 -21.47 -0.70 -13.97
N SER A 440 -22.62 -0.25 -13.53
CA SER A 440 -22.86 1.15 -13.12
C SER A 440 -22.19 1.53 -11.80
N SER A 441 -21.54 0.58 -11.11
CA SER A 441 -21.07 0.75 -9.73
C SER A 441 -19.59 1.13 -9.60
N GLY A 442 -18.81 1.12 -10.69
CA GLY A 442 -17.35 1.35 -10.61
C GLY A 442 -16.65 0.29 -9.76
N ASP A 443 -17.21 -0.90 -9.66
CA ASP A 443 -16.56 -2.03 -9.03
C ASP A 443 -15.36 -2.46 -9.87
N THR A 444 -14.27 -2.65 -9.19
CA THR A 444 -13.01 -3.07 -9.77
C THR A 444 -12.98 -4.58 -9.63
N ASP A 445 -13.00 -5.29 -10.74
CA ASP A 445 -12.81 -6.73 -10.73
C ASP A 445 -11.39 -7.05 -10.25
N ILE A 446 -11.26 -8.18 -9.58
CA ILE A 446 -10.00 -8.59 -8.95
C ILE A 446 -9.53 -9.87 -9.61
N ILE A 447 -8.31 -9.83 -10.15
CA ILE A 447 -7.61 -11.02 -10.63
C ILE A 447 -6.68 -11.53 -9.54
N TYR A 448 -6.82 -12.80 -9.20
CA TYR A 448 -5.92 -13.51 -8.30
C TYR A 448 -4.84 -14.21 -9.11
N LEU A 449 -3.62 -13.68 -9.05
CA LEU A 449 -2.45 -14.25 -9.72
C LEU A 449 -1.75 -15.21 -8.78
N THR A 450 -1.39 -16.38 -9.29
CA THR A 450 -0.63 -17.41 -8.59
C THR A 450 0.65 -17.77 -9.36
N GLY A 451 1.63 -18.32 -8.66
CA GLY A 451 2.87 -18.75 -9.27
C GLY A 451 3.72 -17.61 -9.86
N VAL A 452 3.58 -16.40 -9.33
CA VAL A 452 4.39 -15.25 -9.77
C VAL A 452 5.78 -15.36 -9.16
N ASP A 453 6.77 -15.72 -9.99
CA ASP A 453 8.15 -15.84 -9.58
C ASP A 453 8.91 -14.53 -9.83
N GLN A 454 9.77 -14.13 -8.90
CA GLN A 454 10.65 -12.98 -9.05
C GLN A 454 12.09 -13.32 -8.62
N SER A 455 13.06 -12.74 -9.32
CA SER A 455 14.47 -12.79 -8.97
C SER A 455 14.98 -11.39 -8.65
N HIS A 456 15.59 -11.22 -7.49
CA HIS A 456 16.15 -9.96 -7.00
C HIS A 456 17.62 -10.17 -6.66
N SER A 457 18.51 -9.51 -7.37
CA SER A 457 19.94 -9.53 -7.05
C SER A 457 20.53 -8.13 -7.12
N GLY A 458 21.62 -7.91 -6.39
CA GLY A 458 22.26 -6.60 -6.45
C GLY A 458 23.47 -6.47 -5.53
N PHE A 459 24.14 -5.33 -5.68
CA PHE A 459 25.24 -4.90 -4.84
C PHE A 459 24.83 -3.67 -4.03
N GLU A 460 25.22 -3.67 -2.76
CA GLU A 460 25.02 -2.54 -1.86
C GLU A 460 26.37 -2.17 -1.22
N ILE A 461 26.66 -0.88 -1.17
CA ILE A 461 27.85 -0.32 -0.50
C ILE A 461 27.40 0.88 0.31
N GLU A 462 27.76 0.89 1.57
CA GLU A 462 27.57 2.02 2.48
C GLU A 462 28.92 2.44 3.06
N SER A 463 29.18 3.74 3.13
CA SER A 463 30.41 4.27 3.69
C SER A 463 30.16 5.54 4.47
N LYS A 464 30.84 5.66 5.61
CA LYS A 464 30.95 6.87 6.40
C LYS A 464 32.41 7.24 6.55
N VAL A 465 32.76 8.50 6.20
CA VAL A 465 34.13 9.00 6.24
C VAL A 465 34.19 10.26 7.11
N ALA A 466 34.97 10.23 8.16
CA ALA A 466 35.28 11.38 9.00
C ALA A 466 36.46 12.15 8.36
N LEU A 467 36.15 13.06 7.42
CA LEU A 467 37.18 13.85 6.71
C LEU A 467 37.91 14.81 7.63
N HIS A 468 37.21 15.35 8.61
CA HIS A 468 37.71 16.27 9.62
C HIS A 468 36.80 16.21 10.85
N GLU A 469 37.23 16.68 12.01
CA GLU A 469 36.39 16.80 13.22
C GLU A 469 35.05 17.52 12.97
N MET A 470 35.06 18.46 12.01
CA MET A 470 33.89 19.25 11.62
C MET A 470 33.18 18.71 10.36
N VAL A 471 33.75 17.75 9.63
CA VAL A 471 33.25 17.34 8.32
C VAL A 471 33.13 15.82 8.20
N GLU A 472 31.92 15.33 7.98
CA GLU A 472 31.63 13.91 7.71
C GLU A 472 31.02 13.76 6.33
N LEU A 473 31.42 12.69 5.62
CA LEU A 473 30.85 12.30 4.33
C LEU A 473 30.18 10.94 4.49
N ASP A 474 28.90 10.86 4.10
CA ASP A 474 28.11 9.63 4.02
C ASP A 474 27.91 9.30 2.53
N LEU A 475 28.22 8.05 2.13
CA LEU A 475 28.03 7.57 0.76
C LEU A 475 27.27 6.25 0.80
N ALA A 476 26.29 6.08 -0.09
CA ALA A 476 25.66 4.78 -0.33
C ALA A 476 25.42 4.57 -1.82
N VAL A 477 25.56 3.33 -2.25
CA VAL A 477 25.29 2.87 -3.62
C VAL A 477 24.52 1.57 -3.53
N SER A 478 23.41 1.49 -4.24
CA SER A 478 22.66 0.24 -4.46
C SER A 478 22.46 0.08 -5.97
N ILE A 479 22.81 -1.08 -6.50
CA ILE A 479 22.62 -1.45 -7.90
C ILE A 479 21.90 -2.79 -7.92
N GLY A 480 20.63 -2.77 -8.28
CA GLY A 480 19.75 -3.93 -8.35
C GLY A 480 19.53 -4.43 -9.77
N ASN A 481 19.08 -5.66 -9.86
CA ASN A 481 18.51 -6.27 -11.06
C ASN A 481 17.35 -7.17 -10.61
N TRP A 482 16.13 -6.63 -10.71
CA TRP A 482 14.92 -7.27 -10.22
C TRP A 482 13.95 -7.49 -11.37
N PHE A 483 13.58 -8.73 -11.60
CA PHE A 483 12.72 -9.11 -12.72
C PHE A 483 11.80 -10.29 -12.37
N PHE A 484 10.74 -10.45 -13.16
CA PHE A 484 9.86 -11.61 -13.10
C PHE A 484 10.52 -12.81 -13.77
N ASP A 485 10.57 -13.95 -13.08
CA ASP A 485 11.25 -15.19 -13.51
C ASP A 485 10.21 -16.23 -13.96
N GLY A 486 9.43 -15.88 -14.98
CA GLY A 486 8.36 -16.71 -15.55
C GLY A 486 7.09 -15.93 -15.84
N ASP A 487 6.19 -16.57 -16.57
CA ASP A 487 4.84 -16.07 -16.80
C ASP A 487 3.94 -16.43 -15.61
N ALA A 488 2.93 -15.59 -15.35
CA ALA A 488 1.95 -15.84 -14.31
C ALA A 488 0.65 -16.40 -14.88
N LYS A 489 -0.13 -17.01 -13.98
CA LYS A 489 -1.51 -17.41 -14.20
C LYS A 489 -2.41 -16.71 -13.22
N GLY A 490 -3.63 -16.42 -13.65
CA GLY A 490 -4.64 -15.83 -12.79
C GLY A 490 -6.01 -16.35 -13.12
N ASP A 491 -6.80 -16.55 -12.11
CA ASP A 491 -8.20 -16.85 -12.27
C ASP A 491 -9.00 -15.55 -12.15
N TYR A 492 -9.85 -15.32 -13.12
CA TYR A 492 -10.78 -14.22 -13.14
C TYR A 492 -12.20 -14.75 -13.14
N THR A 493 -12.99 -14.27 -12.21
CA THR A 493 -14.40 -14.59 -12.13
C THR A 493 -15.20 -13.43 -12.67
N GLU A 494 -15.87 -13.63 -13.80
CA GLU A 494 -16.78 -12.69 -14.43
C GLU A 494 -18.20 -12.95 -13.92
N LEU A 495 -18.82 -11.91 -13.36
CA LEU A 495 -20.20 -11.98 -12.93
C LEU A 495 -21.12 -11.63 -14.11
N GLU A 496 -22.13 -12.47 -14.34
CA GLU A 496 -23.17 -12.25 -15.34
C GLU A 496 -24.34 -11.51 -14.71
N TYR A 497 -24.76 -10.41 -15.33
CA TYR A 497 -25.87 -9.57 -14.83
C TYR A 497 -27.06 -9.64 -15.77
N ASN A 498 -28.27 -9.59 -15.22
CA ASN A 498 -29.49 -9.37 -15.99
C ASN A 498 -29.69 -7.87 -16.30
N ASP A 499 -30.78 -7.57 -17.04
CA ASP A 499 -31.16 -6.19 -17.41
C ASP A 499 -31.45 -5.29 -16.17
N ASP A 500 -31.68 -5.88 -15.01
CA ASP A 500 -31.92 -5.19 -13.72
C ASP A 500 -30.65 -5.11 -12.86
N ASN A 501 -29.45 -5.39 -13.41
CA ASN A 501 -28.14 -5.42 -12.73
C ASN A 501 -28.04 -6.45 -11.57
N GLN A 502 -28.83 -7.50 -11.60
CA GLN A 502 -28.72 -8.59 -10.65
C GLN A 502 -27.76 -9.65 -11.17
N VAL A 503 -26.89 -10.20 -10.31
CA VAL A 503 -26.01 -11.33 -10.66
C VAL A 503 -26.85 -12.56 -10.94
N ILE A 504 -26.77 -13.09 -12.16
CA ILE A 504 -27.51 -14.29 -12.61
C ILE A 504 -26.61 -15.48 -12.89
N GLY A 505 -25.30 -15.31 -12.83
CA GLY A 505 -24.31 -16.34 -13.04
C GLY A 505 -22.90 -15.82 -12.84
N GLN A 506 -21.95 -16.74 -12.78
CA GLN A 506 -20.54 -16.44 -12.77
C GLN A 506 -19.77 -17.42 -13.64
N THR A 507 -18.76 -16.93 -14.34
CA THR A 507 -17.86 -17.77 -15.14
C THR A 507 -16.44 -17.49 -14.70
N SER A 508 -15.73 -18.54 -14.22
CA SER A 508 -14.31 -18.42 -13.89
C SER A 508 -13.45 -18.86 -15.09
N THR A 509 -12.54 -18.00 -15.51
CA THR A 509 -11.64 -18.25 -16.63
C THR A 509 -10.19 -18.11 -16.16
N GLU A 510 -9.34 -19.12 -16.47
CA GLU A 510 -7.89 -19.00 -16.23
C GLU A 510 -7.26 -18.15 -17.33
N TYR A 511 -6.57 -17.09 -16.96
CA TYR A 511 -5.80 -16.22 -17.82
C TYR A 511 -4.30 -16.46 -17.62
N GLN A 512 -3.53 -16.21 -18.66
CA GLN A 512 -2.07 -16.26 -18.62
C GLN A 512 -1.48 -14.90 -18.94
N TYR A 513 -0.45 -14.50 -18.19
CA TYR A 513 0.16 -13.18 -18.29
C TYR A 513 1.64 -13.29 -18.64
N ALA A 514 2.05 -12.53 -19.66
CA ALA A 514 3.40 -12.49 -20.22
C ALA A 514 4.34 -11.65 -19.34
N LEU A 515 4.82 -12.21 -18.22
CA LEU A 515 5.66 -11.51 -17.27
C LEU A 515 7.15 -11.86 -17.38
N ASN A 516 7.50 -12.97 -18.01
CA ASN A 516 8.88 -13.46 -18.04
C ASN A 516 9.87 -12.40 -18.55
N ASN A 517 10.89 -12.08 -17.74
CA ASN A 517 11.90 -11.05 -17.94
C ASN A 517 11.40 -9.59 -17.88
N LEU A 518 10.16 -9.32 -17.47
CA LEU A 518 9.78 -7.95 -17.14
C LEU A 518 10.52 -7.48 -15.88
N MET A 519 10.99 -6.24 -15.93
CA MET A 519 11.57 -5.62 -14.73
C MET A 519 10.48 -5.36 -13.70
N VAL A 520 10.82 -5.56 -12.41
CA VAL A 520 9.91 -5.25 -11.31
C VAL A 520 9.81 -3.73 -11.17
N GLY A 521 8.59 -3.22 -11.20
CA GLY A 521 8.28 -1.80 -11.13
C GLY A 521 8.17 -1.24 -9.72
N ASP A 522 7.66 -0.02 -9.63
CA ASP A 522 7.33 0.77 -8.44
C ASP A 522 8.50 1.31 -7.62
N MET A 523 9.72 0.85 -7.87
CA MET A 523 10.92 1.34 -7.17
C MET A 523 12.11 1.42 -8.11
N PRO A 524 12.95 2.49 -8.00
CA PRO A 524 14.23 2.55 -8.70
C PRO A 524 15.14 1.40 -8.26
N GLN A 525 15.68 0.66 -9.24
CA GLN A 525 16.58 -0.46 -8.97
C GLN A 525 18.01 -0.03 -8.68
N THR A 526 18.36 1.20 -9.06
CA THR A 526 19.68 1.80 -8.83
C THR A 526 19.54 3.11 -8.04
N SER A 527 20.35 3.26 -6.99
CA SER A 527 20.40 4.49 -6.22
C SER A 527 21.82 4.86 -5.79
N TYR A 528 22.09 6.16 -5.80
CA TYR A 528 23.34 6.76 -5.31
C TYR A 528 22.99 7.82 -4.28
N VAL A 529 23.66 7.79 -3.13
CA VAL A 529 23.45 8.75 -2.04
C VAL A 529 24.78 9.38 -1.65
N GLY A 530 24.80 10.71 -1.60
CA GLY A 530 25.94 11.48 -1.09
C GLY A 530 25.46 12.48 -0.04
N GLY A 531 25.97 12.36 1.18
CA GLY A 531 25.67 13.22 2.31
C GLY A 531 26.91 13.94 2.82
N LEU A 532 26.87 15.26 2.93
CA LEU A 532 27.93 16.06 3.56
C LEU A 532 27.40 16.71 4.83
N THR A 533 27.98 16.33 5.97
CA THR A 533 27.67 16.91 7.26
C THR A 533 28.77 17.87 7.70
N PHE A 534 28.37 19.09 8.07
CA PHE A 534 29.26 20.13 8.58
C PHE A 534 28.87 20.53 10.01
N LYS A 535 29.85 20.55 10.90
CA LYS A 535 29.72 20.87 12.34
C LYS A 535 30.59 22.09 12.69
N PRO A 536 30.21 23.31 12.26
CA PRO A 536 31.07 24.49 12.35
C PRO A 536 31.32 24.97 13.77
N ILE A 537 30.38 24.76 14.67
CA ILE A 537 30.45 25.12 16.09
C ILE A 537 29.80 24.03 16.96
N LYS A 538 30.13 24.01 18.22
CA LYS A 538 29.54 23.09 19.17
C LYS A 538 28.01 23.20 19.17
N GLY A 539 27.35 22.06 19.00
CA GLY A 539 25.90 21.95 18.99
C GLY A 539 25.22 22.20 17.64
N LEU A 540 25.89 22.79 16.65
CA LEU A 540 25.32 22.99 15.32
C LEU A 540 25.79 21.89 14.35
N ARG A 541 24.82 21.25 13.69
CA ARG A 541 25.02 20.30 12.60
C ARG A 541 24.19 20.74 11.40
N VAL A 542 24.82 20.81 10.24
CA VAL A 542 24.17 21.08 8.95
C VAL A 542 24.54 19.93 8.01
N GLN A 543 23.55 19.37 7.32
CA GLN A 543 23.78 18.29 6.36
C GLN A 543 23.06 18.60 5.05
N GLY A 544 23.77 18.45 3.93
CA GLY A 544 23.20 18.31 2.60
C GLY A 544 23.22 16.86 2.19
N LEU A 545 22.09 16.33 1.75
CA LEU A 545 21.91 14.94 1.35
C LEU A 545 21.35 14.91 -0.06
N TYR A 546 22.18 14.51 -1.02
CA TYR A 546 21.76 14.32 -2.41
C TYR A 546 21.54 12.85 -2.68
N ARG A 547 20.39 12.53 -3.30
CA ARG A 547 20.03 11.18 -3.75
C ARG A 547 19.74 11.22 -5.23
N TYR A 548 20.33 10.28 -5.96
CA TYR A 548 20.06 10.06 -7.38
C TYR A 548 19.48 8.66 -7.57
N TYR A 549 18.43 8.55 -8.36
CA TYR A 549 17.69 7.32 -8.61
C TYR A 549 17.64 7.06 -10.12
N ALA A 550 17.90 5.80 -10.50
CA ALA A 550 17.90 5.34 -11.87
C ALA A 550 17.26 3.94 -11.99
N ASP A 551 17.01 3.52 -13.21
CA ASP A 551 16.39 2.22 -13.51
C ASP A 551 15.04 2.06 -12.81
N HIS A 552 14.20 3.10 -12.89
CA HIS A 552 12.85 3.11 -12.34
C HIS A 552 11.86 2.65 -13.39
N TYR A 553 11.37 1.41 -13.25
CA TYR A 553 10.39 0.82 -14.16
C TYR A 553 8.98 1.02 -13.61
N SER A 554 8.01 1.21 -14.52
CA SER A 554 6.59 1.24 -14.16
C SER A 554 6.08 -0.15 -13.77
N ASP A 555 5.02 -0.21 -12.97
CA ASP A 555 4.28 -1.47 -12.80
C ASP A 555 3.55 -1.83 -14.10
N TRP A 556 3.29 -3.10 -14.30
CA TRP A 556 2.58 -3.61 -15.46
C TRP A 556 1.06 -3.63 -15.21
N SER A 557 0.29 -3.48 -16.29
CA SER A 557 -1.17 -3.64 -16.27
C SER A 557 -1.55 -5.04 -16.76
N PRO A 558 -2.48 -5.75 -16.09
CA PRO A 558 -2.99 -7.05 -16.56
C PRO A 558 -3.55 -6.98 -17.98
N ASP A 559 -4.36 -5.99 -18.28
CA ASP A 559 -4.98 -5.79 -19.60
C ASP A 559 -3.94 -5.69 -20.75
N ALA A 560 -2.69 -5.30 -20.43
CA ALA A 560 -1.61 -5.18 -21.39
C ALA A 560 -0.76 -6.45 -21.52
N ARG A 561 -0.89 -7.41 -20.62
CA ARG A 561 0.03 -8.57 -20.53
C ARG A 561 -0.68 -9.91 -20.68
N GLU A 562 -1.96 -9.93 -20.90
CA GLU A 562 -2.69 -11.15 -21.19
C GLU A 562 -2.15 -11.84 -22.46
N ILE A 563 -2.02 -13.17 -22.41
CA ILE A 563 -1.62 -14.00 -23.55
C ILE A 563 -2.89 -14.49 -24.24
N GLU A 564 -3.27 -13.81 -25.31
CA GLU A 564 -4.44 -14.15 -26.12
C GLU A 564 -4.05 -15.02 -27.33
N GLU A 565 -4.71 -16.17 -27.50
CA GLU A 565 -4.47 -17.10 -28.62
C GLU A 565 -2.98 -17.44 -28.84
N GLY A 566 -2.16 -17.42 -27.78
CA GLY A 566 -0.71 -17.66 -27.84
C GLY A 566 0.12 -16.45 -28.26
N VAL A 567 -0.49 -15.30 -28.47
CA VAL A 567 0.21 -14.03 -28.74
C VAL A 567 0.49 -13.34 -27.40
N ALA A 568 1.76 -13.05 -27.15
CA ALA A 568 2.24 -12.45 -25.89
C ALA A 568 3.01 -11.17 -26.18
N ASP A 569 2.69 -10.11 -25.48
CA ASP A 569 3.52 -8.91 -25.46
C ASP A 569 4.71 -9.14 -24.53
N ARG A 570 5.93 -9.15 -25.08
CA ARG A 570 7.20 -9.37 -24.37
C ARG A 570 8.06 -8.11 -24.28
N ALA A 571 7.57 -6.96 -24.76
CA ALA A 571 8.30 -5.70 -24.63
C ALA A 571 8.44 -5.32 -23.15
N GLN A 572 9.50 -4.59 -22.80
CA GLN A 572 9.71 -4.12 -21.43
C GLN A 572 8.68 -3.05 -21.09
N VAL A 573 8.32 -2.96 -19.80
CA VAL A 573 7.50 -1.85 -19.28
C VAL A 573 8.21 -0.51 -19.47
N TRP A 574 7.44 0.57 -19.52
CA TRP A 574 8.00 1.91 -19.61
C TRP A 574 8.95 2.19 -18.44
N GLN A 575 10.12 2.73 -18.77
CA GLN A 575 11.09 3.18 -17.77
C GLN A 575 10.92 4.68 -17.56
N ALA A 576 10.61 5.06 -16.31
CA ALA A 576 10.53 6.47 -15.93
C ALA A 576 11.92 7.13 -15.96
N PRO A 577 11.99 8.46 -16.19
CA PRO A 577 13.26 9.17 -16.17
C PRO A 577 13.99 9.07 -14.84
N ASP A 578 15.29 8.99 -14.91
CA ASP A 578 16.16 9.14 -13.73
C ASP A 578 15.97 10.50 -13.09
N TYR A 579 16.12 10.58 -11.77
CA TYR A 579 15.97 11.84 -11.06
C TYR A 579 16.90 11.97 -9.86
N GLY A 580 17.18 13.22 -9.49
CA GLY A 580 17.96 13.57 -8.30
C GLY A 580 17.17 14.42 -7.32
N LYS A 581 17.52 14.33 -6.03
CA LYS A 581 16.82 15.04 -4.96
C LYS A 581 17.81 15.52 -3.91
N LEU A 582 17.79 16.82 -3.59
CA LEU A 582 18.59 17.41 -2.53
C LEU A 582 17.73 17.70 -1.32
N ASP A 583 18.09 17.14 -0.17
CA ASP A 583 17.52 17.49 1.13
C ASP A 583 18.55 18.21 2.00
N LEU A 584 18.12 19.25 2.71
CA LEU A 584 18.94 19.99 3.65
C LEU A 584 18.40 19.81 5.06
N HIS A 585 19.28 19.50 5.99
CA HIS A 585 18.94 19.29 7.39
C HIS A 585 19.83 20.12 8.29
N PHE A 586 19.26 20.70 9.34
CA PHE A 586 20.06 21.30 10.39
C PHE A 586 19.51 20.91 11.78
N SER A 587 20.41 20.86 12.75
CA SER A 587 20.05 20.78 14.17
C SER A 587 20.99 21.67 14.98
N TYR A 588 20.43 22.36 15.97
CA TYR A 588 21.19 23.21 16.87
C TYR A 588 20.80 22.98 18.31
N ALA A 589 21.72 22.39 19.07
CA ALA A 589 21.58 22.28 20.51
C ALA A 589 21.85 23.65 21.14
N LEU A 590 20.83 24.26 21.71
CA LEU A 590 20.92 25.54 22.40
C LEU A 590 21.73 25.40 23.70
N PRO A 591 22.36 26.47 24.17
CA PRO A 591 22.87 26.49 25.52
C PRO A 591 21.75 26.19 26.53
N GLN A 592 22.07 25.43 27.58
CA GLN A 592 21.11 25.05 28.60
C GLN A 592 20.45 26.29 29.23
N ILE A 593 19.12 26.31 29.27
CA ILE A 593 18.33 27.42 29.82
C ILE A 593 17.46 26.90 30.97
N GLY A 594 17.71 27.36 32.19
CA GLY A 594 16.91 26.98 33.35
C GLY A 594 16.94 25.48 33.70
N GLY A 595 18.02 24.77 33.33
CA GLY A 595 18.16 23.32 33.54
C GLY A 595 17.57 22.48 32.39
N MET A 596 16.99 23.09 31.37
CA MET A 596 16.42 22.41 30.22
C MET A 596 17.43 22.35 29.07
N ASP A 597 17.52 21.19 28.42
CA ASP A 597 18.24 20.99 27.19
C ASP A 597 17.29 21.15 26.00
N MET A 598 17.59 22.09 25.11
CA MET A 598 16.76 22.41 23.96
C MET A 598 17.51 22.22 22.66
N THR A 599 16.84 21.61 21.67
CA THR A 599 17.39 21.45 20.31
C THR A 599 16.37 21.89 19.27
N ILE A 600 16.80 22.80 18.38
CA ILE A 600 16.02 23.19 17.21
C ILE A 600 16.42 22.27 16.05
N HIS A 601 15.42 21.76 15.33
CA HIS A 601 15.60 20.93 14.13
C HIS A 601 14.90 21.60 12.95
N GLY A 602 15.53 21.59 11.80
CA GLY A 602 14.91 22.05 10.55
C GLY A 602 15.29 21.14 9.39
N HIS A 603 14.31 20.91 8.52
CA HIS A 603 14.44 20.07 7.34
C HIS A 603 13.81 20.79 6.16
N LEU A 604 14.55 20.87 5.05
CA LEU A 604 14.07 21.32 3.75
C LEU A 604 14.19 20.13 2.79
N PHE A 605 13.09 19.51 2.47
CA PHE A 605 13.02 18.37 1.56
C PHE A 605 12.86 18.84 0.13
N ASN A 606 13.48 18.13 -0.81
CA ASN A 606 13.51 18.47 -2.23
C ASN A 606 13.85 19.97 -2.43
N ALA A 607 14.99 20.39 -1.91
CA ALA A 607 15.38 21.81 -1.84
C ALA A 607 15.48 22.49 -3.22
N LEU A 608 15.76 21.73 -4.28
CA LEU A 608 15.82 22.21 -5.67
C LEU A 608 14.44 22.28 -6.32
N ASP A 609 13.42 21.71 -5.68
CA ASP A 609 12.04 21.61 -6.19
C ASP A 609 11.92 20.83 -7.50
N ASP A 610 12.77 19.80 -7.65
CA ASP A 610 12.76 18.95 -8.82
C ASP A 610 11.41 18.22 -8.97
N VAL A 611 10.92 18.16 -10.22
CA VAL A 611 9.71 17.39 -10.57
C VAL A 611 10.15 16.03 -11.09
N TYR A 612 9.63 14.97 -10.51
CA TYR A 612 10.01 13.60 -10.86
C TYR A 612 8.83 12.64 -10.77
N VAL A 613 8.91 11.55 -11.51
CA VAL A 613 7.95 10.44 -11.44
C VAL A 613 8.30 9.60 -10.22
N GLN A 614 7.35 9.47 -9.29
CA GLN A 614 7.52 8.66 -8.08
C GLN A 614 7.00 7.24 -8.26
N ASP A 615 5.95 7.07 -9.05
CA ASP A 615 5.27 5.81 -9.27
C ASP A 615 4.55 5.85 -10.62
N ALA A 616 4.50 4.73 -11.35
CA ALA A 616 3.92 4.65 -12.67
C ALA A 616 3.30 3.27 -12.95
N VAL A 617 2.23 3.27 -13.77
CA VAL A 617 1.66 2.06 -14.39
C VAL A 617 1.78 2.19 -15.89
N ASP A 618 2.31 1.16 -16.54
CA ASP A 618 2.50 1.08 -17.98
C ASP A 618 1.25 0.56 -18.68
N ASN A 619 0.95 1.12 -19.86
CA ASN A 619 -0.22 0.75 -20.65
C ASN A 619 -1.51 0.65 -19.81
N SER A 620 -1.73 1.64 -18.97
CA SER A 620 -2.95 1.72 -18.19
C SER A 620 -4.16 1.72 -19.12
N LYS A 621 -5.21 1.04 -18.71
CA LYS A 621 -6.51 1.00 -19.39
C LYS A 621 -7.04 2.38 -19.78
N TYR A 622 -6.75 3.39 -18.98
CA TYR A 622 -7.26 4.75 -19.19
C TYR A 622 -6.43 5.55 -20.19
N ASN A 623 -5.20 5.16 -20.47
CA ASN A 623 -4.29 5.81 -21.42
C ASN A 623 -3.94 4.95 -22.64
N GLY A 624 -4.45 3.75 -22.73
CA GLY A 624 -4.22 2.85 -23.85
C GLY A 624 -5.06 3.24 -25.04
N PHE A 625 -4.52 4.02 -25.94
CA PHE A 625 -5.14 4.29 -27.24
C PHE A 625 -4.91 3.14 -28.23
N GLY A 626 -5.34 1.92 -27.87
CA GLY A 626 -5.35 0.77 -28.75
C GLY A 626 -3.99 0.07 -28.95
N ASP A 627 -2.89 0.79 -29.09
CA ASP A 627 -1.56 0.20 -29.25
C ASP A 627 -0.76 0.26 -27.95
N LYS A 628 -0.33 -0.89 -27.46
CA LYS A 628 0.46 -1.08 -26.24
C LYS A 628 1.93 -0.74 -26.53
N LEU A 629 2.28 0.55 -26.60
CA LEU A 629 3.60 1.00 -27.07
C LEU A 629 4.66 1.14 -25.98
N HIS A 630 4.32 0.98 -24.70
CA HIS A 630 5.24 1.12 -23.56
C HIS A 630 6.00 2.46 -23.56
N LEU A 631 5.28 3.56 -23.80
CA LEU A 631 5.80 4.90 -23.89
C LEU A 631 5.18 5.80 -22.82
N ALA A 632 5.73 6.99 -22.62
CA ALA A 632 5.19 8.01 -21.71
C ALA A 632 3.71 8.37 -21.98
N HIS A 633 3.24 8.22 -23.23
CA HIS A 633 1.84 8.40 -23.62
C HIS A 633 0.91 7.41 -22.96
N ASN A 634 1.35 6.17 -22.81
CA ASN A 634 0.58 5.05 -22.31
C ASN A 634 0.74 4.86 -20.81
N ALA A 635 1.62 5.62 -20.16
CA ALA A 635 1.86 5.55 -18.73
C ALA A 635 0.96 6.52 -17.96
N GLU A 636 0.48 6.08 -16.82
CA GLU A 636 -0.11 6.92 -15.78
C GLU A 636 0.84 6.99 -14.59
N VAL A 637 1.00 8.19 -14.03
CA VAL A 637 2.03 8.44 -13.01
C VAL A 637 1.47 9.16 -11.79
N PHE A 638 2.18 9.02 -10.66
CA PHE A 638 2.20 9.99 -9.58
C PHE A 638 3.52 10.75 -9.62
N LEU A 639 3.45 12.08 -9.47
CA LEU A 639 4.63 12.90 -9.29
C LEU A 639 5.10 12.88 -7.83
N GLY A 640 6.39 13.03 -7.65
CA GLY A 640 7.01 13.11 -6.34
C GLY A 640 6.65 14.37 -5.57
N THR A 641 6.85 14.29 -4.25
CA THR A 641 6.55 15.38 -3.33
C THR A 641 7.36 16.64 -3.68
N PRO A 642 6.70 17.81 -3.81
CA PRO A 642 7.36 19.07 -4.04
C PRO A 642 8.22 19.50 -2.86
N ARG A 643 8.98 20.60 -3.02
CA ARG A 643 9.73 21.18 -1.92
C ARG A 643 8.84 21.44 -0.72
N SER A 644 9.28 20.95 0.43
CA SER A 644 8.56 21.09 1.69
C SER A 644 9.55 21.32 2.84
N PHE A 645 9.08 21.92 3.93
CA PHE A 645 9.93 22.15 5.09
C PHE A 645 9.24 21.72 6.39
N ASN A 646 10.07 21.38 7.37
CA ASN A 646 9.67 21.06 8.72
C ASN A 646 10.57 21.80 9.71
N LEU A 647 9.99 22.36 10.76
CA LEU A 647 10.71 22.98 11.87
C LEU A 647 10.20 22.42 13.19
N GLY A 648 11.13 21.98 14.05
CA GLY A 648 10.81 21.38 15.34
C GLY A 648 11.68 21.92 16.48
N LEU A 649 11.15 21.88 17.69
CA LEU A 649 11.86 22.16 18.93
C LEU A 649 11.69 20.96 19.87
N SER A 650 12.82 20.39 20.31
CA SER A 650 12.86 19.37 21.36
C SER A 650 13.27 20.03 22.68
N VAL A 651 12.57 19.74 23.76
CA VAL A 651 12.88 20.22 25.10
C VAL A 651 12.92 19.02 26.05
N ASN A 652 14.06 18.86 26.75
CA ASN A 652 14.26 17.83 27.78
C ASN A 652 14.42 18.52 29.13
N PHE A 653 13.72 18.02 30.15
CA PHE A 653 13.63 18.60 31.49
C PHE A 653 14.47 17.82 32.50
#